data_6852a0fa231c9db03a22603f8d1bf610
#
_entry.id   6852a0fa231c9db03a22603f8d1bf610
#
_cell.length_a   1.000
_cell.length_b   1.000
_cell.length_c   1.000
_cell.angle_alpha   90.00
_cell.angle_beta   90.00
_cell.angle_gamma   90.00
#
_symmetry.space_group_name_H-M   'P 1'
#
loop_
_entity.id
_entity.type
_entity.pdbx_description
1 polymer ?
#
loop_
_entity_poly.entity_id
_entity_poly.type
_entity_poly.pdbx_seq_one_letter_code
_entity_poly.pdbx_strand_id
1 'polypeptide(L)'
;MRMMKPWWLASALLLANVSAAQGPKALREEFRNPSLRYRMNVNRHSVPREERAQDSMIRWILDNGYRGMATNVNPDDYLRSDDELAVFNRFVHAAKKQGLDLWLYDERSYPSGMAHTYVLEGHPEWEAEGLLFRDTTVRGGTTLDLAALPGERVLVRALPVTECGLDYDRSLDLSAFVRDGRLRWLAPEGRWTVAEINRSALYEGYQAGTDRGGGYAPRYPSLLLEDVTRRFIETTHRRYASAFDEPLGELFTSTFTDEPSLMAQPYQNPGYGVYPWKENVSAEFRSRYGLSLEDGLLRLMLDEGPEGQKLRYRYFRVVTDLLTRNYFGQIRDYCHTQKLLSGGHLLLEECMMAHVPLYGDIMACYRAMDIPGIDNLTGMPAFTRRYLYSSRLASSAAELEGRSRMMVESCPISDYPFHGGKEAPTQQVKGTLNRMILGGATDFNNYLQLQHEDAAGRTAVNEYVARVVGMLSGGVRASRIAVYYPIETLWTKFRPLPSGLLSWDDIAGGAPEAQQLSRLFDRVSDCLMDNGWEFSYLDSRGVEESEVEGGWLVHGDLRWDVLILPGVETLSQQAMDRIAEFVLDGGRLVVLNALPKNSPDEFPSAGIVRRFNELAGGAGPVRPAVYYEPQFEPGRLNTLLEGILTRDIVFAPHRDILYAHKRIGGRDVYFVTNDTDRAQSVKLSFPGARKLESWNPQNGEVGPLAASSELTLRPYEGMIVRRIK
;
A
#
# COMPACT_ATOMS: atom_id res chain seq x y z
N MET A 1 9.68 -20.36 -29.04
CA MET A 1 9.24 -18.99 -29.40
C MET A 1 10.20 -18.03 -28.74
N ARG A 2 11.06 -17.34 -29.47
CA ARG A 2 12.11 -16.46 -28.92
C ARG A 2 11.44 -15.27 -28.24
N MET A 3 11.61 -15.14 -26.91
CA MET A 3 11.17 -13.97 -26.15
C MET A 3 12.02 -12.77 -26.59
N MET A 4 11.35 -11.79 -27.15
CA MET A 4 11.93 -10.46 -27.40
C MET A 4 12.18 -9.80 -26.05
N LYS A 5 13.43 -9.49 -25.73
CA LYS A 5 13.77 -8.64 -24.58
C LYS A 5 13.20 -7.24 -24.80
N PRO A 6 12.47 -6.66 -23.87
CA PRO A 6 11.88 -5.36 -24.07
C PRO A 6 12.93 -4.24 -24.03
N TRP A 7 12.76 -3.27 -24.88
CA TRP A 7 13.60 -2.06 -25.06
C TRP A 7 13.53 -1.06 -23.87
N TRP A 8 12.96 -1.48 -22.75
CA TRP A 8 12.71 -0.68 -21.53
C TRP A 8 13.96 -0.34 -20.72
N LEU A 9 15.05 -1.08 -20.90
CA LEU A 9 16.30 -0.88 -20.14
C LEU A 9 17.05 0.41 -20.50
N ALA A 10 16.77 1.04 -21.63
CA ALA A 10 17.51 2.24 -22.06
C ALA A 10 16.97 3.54 -21.44
N SER A 11 15.67 3.64 -21.14
CA SER A 11 15.08 4.88 -20.59
C SER A 11 15.12 4.95 -19.06
N ALA A 12 15.02 3.82 -18.37
CA ALA A 12 15.17 3.74 -16.91
C ALA A 12 16.63 4.00 -16.45
N LEU A 13 17.60 3.67 -17.29
CA LEU A 13 19.04 3.90 -17.02
C LEU A 13 19.46 5.36 -17.08
N LEU A 14 18.71 6.24 -17.73
CA LEU A 14 19.03 7.66 -17.84
C LEU A 14 18.59 8.50 -16.62
N LEU A 15 17.65 8.02 -15.82
CA LEU A 15 17.17 8.74 -14.60
C LEU A 15 17.78 8.22 -13.29
N ALA A 16 18.36 7.04 -13.29
CA ALA A 16 18.74 6.33 -12.05
C ALA A 16 20.12 6.67 -11.47
N ASN A 17 20.99 7.40 -12.14
CA ASN A 17 22.42 7.40 -11.77
C ASN A 17 23.15 8.76 -11.71
N VAL A 18 22.48 9.88 -11.44
CA VAL A 18 23.24 11.16 -11.28
C VAL A 18 24.04 11.17 -9.97
N SER A 19 23.49 10.63 -8.90
CA SER A 19 24.16 10.61 -7.57
C SER A 19 25.28 9.56 -7.47
N ALA A 20 25.15 8.42 -8.15
CA ALA A 20 26.18 7.36 -8.12
C ALA A 20 27.42 7.72 -8.95
N ALA A 21 27.29 8.57 -9.98
CA ALA A 21 28.35 8.98 -10.89
C ALA A 21 29.09 10.26 -10.45
N GLN A 22 28.56 11.01 -9.48
CA GLN A 22 29.17 12.25 -9.01
C GLN A 22 30.43 11.99 -8.17
N GLY A 23 31.50 12.73 -8.48
CA GLY A 23 32.70 12.72 -7.63
C GLY A 23 32.41 13.31 -6.23
N PRO A 24 33.22 12.96 -5.20
CA PRO A 24 32.98 13.34 -3.80
C PRO A 24 32.78 14.85 -3.58
N LYS A 25 33.41 15.70 -4.40
CA LYS A 25 33.29 17.16 -4.30
C LYS A 25 31.92 17.63 -4.79
N ALA A 26 31.44 17.11 -5.91
CA ALA A 26 30.14 17.44 -6.46
C ALA A 26 28.99 16.99 -5.54
N LEU A 27 29.10 15.80 -4.94
CA LEU A 27 28.12 15.30 -3.99
C LEU A 27 28.05 16.19 -2.72
N ARG A 28 29.19 16.67 -2.21
CA ARG A 28 29.21 17.59 -1.06
C ARG A 28 28.60 18.96 -1.41
N GLU A 29 28.82 19.45 -2.61
CA GLU A 29 28.21 20.70 -3.07
C GLU A 29 26.69 20.55 -3.22
N GLU A 30 26.23 19.46 -3.84
CA GLU A 30 24.80 19.12 -3.94
C GLU A 30 24.14 18.97 -2.57
N PHE A 31 24.83 18.40 -1.60
CA PHE A 31 24.30 18.30 -0.23
C PHE A 31 24.22 19.63 0.48
N ARG A 32 25.17 20.55 0.26
CA ARG A 32 25.10 21.90 0.84
C ARG A 32 23.96 22.71 0.25
N ASN A 33 23.86 22.67 -1.07
CA ASN A 33 22.92 23.43 -1.88
C ASN A 33 22.03 22.46 -2.66
N PRO A 34 21.05 21.79 -1.97
CA PRO A 34 20.28 20.74 -2.61
C PRO A 34 19.41 21.29 -3.73
N SER A 35 19.47 20.60 -4.87
CA SER A 35 18.66 20.96 -6.03
C SER A 35 17.17 20.89 -5.72
N LEU A 36 16.35 21.57 -6.49
CA LEU A 36 14.89 21.51 -6.38
C LEU A 36 14.36 20.08 -6.56
N ARG A 37 15.06 19.23 -7.30
CA ARG A 37 14.64 17.88 -7.69
C ARG A 37 14.17 16.99 -6.52
N TYR A 38 14.75 17.15 -5.33
CA TYR A 38 14.46 16.31 -4.16
C TYR A 38 13.61 17.01 -3.10
N ARG A 39 13.15 18.24 -3.39
CA ARG A 39 12.26 18.98 -2.51
C ARG A 39 10.83 18.49 -2.65
N MET A 40 9.97 18.89 -1.75
CA MET A 40 8.55 18.50 -1.75
C MET A 40 7.76 19.30 -2.79
N ASN A 41 6.67 18.71 -3.30
CA ASN A 41 5.61 19.38 -4.06
C ASN A 41 4.48 19.82 -3.11
N VAL A 42 3.69 20.79 -3.56
CA VAL A 42 2.40 21.11 -2.93
C VAL A 42 1.25 20.50 -3.74
N ASN A 43 0.15 20.14 -3.07
CA ASN A 43 -1.11 19.80 -3.74
C ASN A 43 -1.95 21.06 -3.88
N ARG A 44 -2.40 21.34 -5.10
CA ARG A 44 -3.30 22.44 -5.43
C ARG A 44 -4.27 22.01 -6.52
N HIS A 45 -5.50 21.79 -6.16
CA HIS A 45 -6.56 21.55 -7.12
C HIS A 45 -6.93 22.86 -7.80
N SER A 46 -6.93 22.86 -9.11
CA SER A 46 -7.15 24.01 -9.97
C SER A 46 -5.99 25.02 -10.04
N VAL A 47 -6.00 25.80 -11.07
CA VAL A 47 -5.07 26.90 -11.31
C VAL A 47 -5.83 28.21 -11.54
N PRO A 48 -5.29 29.37 -11.14
CA PRO A 48 -5.92 30.66 -11.39
C PRO A 48 -6.15 30.91 -12.89
N ARG A 49 -7.27 31.55 -13.24
CA ARG A 49 -7.56 31.93 -14.64
C ARG A 49 -6.67 33.07 -15.13
N GLU A 50 -6.37 34.01 -14.23
CA GLU A 50 -5.61 35.22 -14.54
C GLU A 50 -4.09 34.94 -14.58
N GLU A 51 -3.39 35.37 -15.64
CA GLU A 51 -1.95 35.15 -15.81
C GLU A 51 -1.12 35.67 -14.63
N ARG A 52 -1.43 36.90 -14.14
CA ARG A 52 -0.75 37.45 -12.97
C ARG A 52 -0.91 36.60 -11.72
N ALA A 53 -2.05 35.98 -11.54
CA ALA A 53 -2.30 35.09 -10.42
C ALA A 53 -1.56 33.74 -10.61
N GLN A 54 -1.48 33.23 -11.85
CA GLN A 54 -0.63 32.08 -12.19
C GLN A 54 0.84 32.34 -11.89
N ASP A 55 1.38 33.48 -12.34
CA ASP A 55 2.75 33.89 -12.03
C ASP A 55 3.00 34.05 -10.52
N SER A 56 2.00 34.57 -9.80
CA SER A 56 2.09 34.71 -8.34
C SER A 56 2.11 33.35 -7.64
N MET A 57 1.33 32.39 -8.11
CA MET A 57 1.32 31.01 -7.60
C MET A 57 2.68 30.33 -7.86
N ILE A 58 3.21 30.43 -9.06
CA ILE A 58 4.52 29.87 -9.44
C ILE A 58 5.61 30.47 -8.55
N ARG A 59 5.65 31.81 -8.41
CA ARG A 59 6.61 32.48 -7.53
C ARG A 59 6.47 32.03 -6.08
N TRP A 60 5.24 31.93 -5.56
CA TRP A 60 5.03 31.49 -4.20
C TRP A 60 5.61 30.09 -3.96
N ILE A 61 5.43 29.14 -4.90
CA ILE A 61 5.98 27.78 -4.81
C ILE A 61 7.51 27.85 -4.72
N LEU A 62 8.17 28.59 -5.61
CA LEU A 62 9.62 28.72 -5.65
C LEU A 62 10.18 29.46 -4.44
N ASP A 63 9.58 30.59 -4.05
CA ASP A 63 10.03 31.44 -2.93
C ASP A 63 9.89 30.72 -1.58
N ASN A 64 9.00 29.73 -1.47
CA ASN A 64 8.85 28.87 -0.29
C ASN A 64 9.64 27.55 -0.38
N GLY A 65 10.51 27.45 -1.40
CA GLY A 65 11.44 26.33 -1.53
C GLY A 65 10.83 25.01 -1.99
N TYR A 66 9.58 24.98 -2.47
CA TYR A 66 8.99 23.80 -3.03
C TYR A 66 9.51 23.50 -4.44
N ARG A 67 9.48 22.24 -4.84
CA ARG A 67 9.90 21.76 -6.17
C ARG A 67 8.86 22.06 -7.25
N GLY A 68 7.58 21.95 -6.91
CA GLY A 68 6.48 22.05 -7.84
C GLY A 68 5.15 21.73 -7.21
N MET A 69 4.24 21.15 -7.97
CA MET A 69 2.90 20.84 -7.49
C MET A 69 2.25 19.64 -8.19
N ALA A 70 1.33 18.99 -7.46
CA ALA A 70 0.30 18.16 -8.06
C ALA A 70 -0.95 19.02 -8.29
N THR A 71 -1.54 18.95 -9.49
CA THR A 71 -2.64 19.82 -9.90
C THR A 71 -3.49 19.21 -11.02
N ASN A 72 -4.68 19.75 -11.21
CA ASN A 72 -5.62 19.43 -12.26
C ASN A 72 -6.26 20.68 -12.85
N VAL A 73 -7.04 20.51 -13.91
CA VAL A 73 -7.90 21.55 -14.46
C VAL A 73 -8.97 21.99 -13.44
N ASN A 74 -9.50 23.20 -13.57
CA ASN A 74 -10.59 23.67 -12.73
C ASN A 74 -11.76 22.69 -12.65
N PRO A 75 -12.41 22.56 -11.48
CA PRO A 75 -13.52 21.61 -11.28
C PRO A 75 -14.79 22.00 -12.00
N ASP A 76 -14.96 23.29 -12.37
CA ASP A 76 -16.12 23.77 -13.13
C ASP A 76 -16.06 23.22 -14.55
N ASP A 77 -17.12 22.54 -15.00
CA ASP A 77 -17.16 21.85 -16.30
C ASP A 77 -15.93 20.94 -16.55
N TYR A 78 -15.50 20.26 -15.50
CA TYR A 78 -14.29 19.42 -15.46
C TYR A 78 -14.04 18.70 -16.79
N LEU A 79 -12.88 19.02 -17.45
CA LEU A 79 -12.42 18.46 -18.72
C LEU A 79 -13.36 18.64 -19.92
N ARG A 80 -14.53 19.28 -19.78
CA ARG A 80 -15.46 19.57 -20.88
C ARG A 80 -15.28 20.96 -21.47
N SER A 81 -14.70 21.87 -20.71
CA SER A 81 -14.42 23.23 -21.15
C SER A 81 -13.07 23.31 -21.85
N ASP A 82 -13.07 23.70 -23.14
CA ASP A 82 -11.84 24.00 -23.87
C ASP A 82 -11.15 25.26 -23.31
N ASP A 83 -11.91 26.22 -22.82
CA ASP A 83 -11.36 27.44 -22.18
C ASP A 83 -10.58 27.11 -20.92
N GLU A 84 -11.09 26.21 -20.06
CA GLU A 84 -10.38 25.79 -18.86
C GLU A 84 -9.10 24.99 -19.20
N LEU A 85 -9.17 24.16 -20.21
CA LEU A 85 -7.98 23.46 -20.70
C LEU A 85 -6.93 24.42 -21.29
N ALA A 86 -7.34 25.48 -21.97
CA ALA A 86 -6.43 26.51 -22.46
C ALA A 86 -5.79 27.30 -21.30
N VAL A 87 -6.55 27.59 -20.24
CA VAL A 87 -6.04 28.19 -19.00
C VAL A 87 -5.00 27.28 -18.35
N PHE A 88 -5.31 25.99 -18.25
CA PHE A 88 -4.42 24.99 -17.67
C PHE A 88 -3.16 24.80 -18.48
N ASN A 89 -3.26 24.68 -19.81
CA ASN A 89 -2.13 24.56 -20.75
C ASN A 89 -1.16 25.73 -20.56
N ARG A 90 -1.65 26.98 -20.55
CA ARG A 90 -0.83 28.17 -20.32
C ARG A 90 -0.08 28.11 -18.98
N PHE A 91 -0.77 27.71 -17.90
CA PHE A 91 -0.15 27.55 -16.59
C PHE A 91 0.98 26.50 -16.62
N VAL A 92 0.71 25.33 -17.21
CA VAL A 92 1.67 24.22 -17.29
C VAL A 92 2.95 24.66 -18.00
N HIS A 93 2.83 25.32 -19.14
CA HIS A 93 4.01 25.84 -19.86
C HIS A 93 4.75 26.93 -19.09
N ALA A 94 4.04 27.85 -18.43
CA ALA A 94 4.65 28.86 -17.58
C ALA A 94 5.42 28.23 -16.39
N ALA A 95 4.82 27.25 -15.74
CA ALA A 95 5.43 26.53 -14.63
C ALA A 95 6.68 25.74 -15.07
N LYS A 96 6.59 25.01 -16.19
CA LYS A 96 7.74 24.29 -16.76
C LYS A 96 8.88 25.21 -17.17
N LYS A 97 8.58 26.36 -17.76
CA LYS A 97 9.58 27.38 -18.10
C LYS A 97 10.35 27.89 -16.87
N GLN A 98 9.72 27.88 -15.70
CA GLN A 98 10.34 28.23 -14.42
C GLN A 98 10.99 27.02 -13.72
N GLY A 99 10.95 25.83 -14.32
CA GLY A 99 11.59 24.62 -13.80
C GLY A 99 10.79 23.87 -12.74
N LEU A 100 9.47 24.14 -12.60
CA LEU A 100 8.63 23.41 -11.65
C LEU A 100 8.44 21.95 -12.09
N ASP A 101 8.42 21.08 -11.10
CA ASP A 101 7.95 19.70 -11.24
C ASP A 101 6.43 19.66 -11.14
N LEU A 102 5.80 19.00 -12.09
CA LEU A 102 4.34 18.89 -12.13
C LEU A 102 3.92 17.45 -12.08
N TRP A 103 2.87 17.17 -11.29
CA TRP A 103 2.14 15.91 -11.26
C TRP A 103 0.71 16.17 -11.71
N LEU A 104 0.19 15.29 -12.55
CA LEU A 104 -1.14 15.42 -13.09
C LEU A 104 -2.13 14.68 -12.19
N TYR A 105 -2.91 15.41 -11.40
CA TYR A 105 -4.03 14.85 -10.64
C TYR A 105 -5.11 14.41 -11.62
N ASP A 106 -5.42 13.11 -11.64
CA ASP A 106 -6.17 12.48 -12.74
C ASP A 106 -7.70 12.50 -12.55
N GLU A 107 -8.18 13.16 -11.49
CA GLU A 107 -9.60 13.23 -11.16
C GLU A 107 -10.03 14.68 -10.86
N ARG A 108 -11.34 14.93 -10.79
CA ARG A 108 -11.87 16.18 -10.28
C ARG A 108 -11.72 16.29 -8.77
N SER A 109 -12.06 15.21 -8.08
CA SER A 109 -11.95 15.00 -6.64
C SER A 109 -11.96 13.49 -6.39
N TYR A 110 -11.38 13.03 -5.29
CA TYR A 110 -11.31 11.59 -5.00
C TYR A 110 -12.69 10.93 -4.78
N PRO A 111 -12.78 9.61 -4.98
CA PRO A 111 -11.73 8.71 -5.47
C PRO A 111 -11.56 8.77 -7.00
N SER A 112 -10.32 8.54 -7.47
CA SER A 112 -10.00 8.46 -8.90
C SER A 112 -10.71 7.29 -9.59
N GLY A 113 -11.03 7.45 -10.88
CA GLY A 113 -11.64 6.40 -11.71
C GLY A 113 -13.01 6.76 -12.26
N MET A 114 -13.64 7.83 -11.79
CA MET A 114 -14.98 8.21 -12.22
C MET A 114 -15.03 9.41 -13.18
N ALA A 115 -13.94 10.17 -13.33
CA ALA A 115 -13.87 11.40 -14.13
C ALA A 115 -15.06 12.32 -13.81
N HIS A 116 -15.17 12.74 -12.55
CA HIS A 116 -16.33 13.41 -12.01
C HIS A 116 -17.58 12.51 -11.92
N THR A 117 -18.23 12.11 -12.95
CA THR A 117 -19.29 11.11 -13.10
C THR A 117 -19.39 10.67 -14.55
N TYR A 118 -18.51 11.16 -15.39
CA TYR A 118 -18.62 11.06 -16.84
C TYR A 118 -18.41 9.63 -17.34
N VAL A 119 -17.71 8.80 -16.57
CA VAL A 119 -17.50 7.38 -16.91
C VAL A 119 -18.83 6.63 -16.93
N LEU A 120 -19.76 6.95 -16.02
CA LEU A 120 -21.07 6.29 -15.94
C LEU A 120 -22.14 6.87 -16.86
N GLU A 121 -21.88 7.99 -17.55
CA GLU A 121 -22.85 8.59 -18.46
C GLU A 121 -23.19 7.66 -19.64
N GLY A 122 -24.45 7.29 -19.73
CA GLY A 122 -24.94 6.34 -20.74
C GLY A 122 -24.66 4.88 -20.41
N HIS A 123 -23.97 4.58 -19.31
CA HIS A 123 -23.52 3.24 -18.91
C HIS A 123 -23.85 2.93 -17.43
N PRO A 124 -25.12 2.90 -17.03
CA PRO A 124 -25.48 2.56 -15.65
C PRO A 124 -25.06 1.16 -15.24
N GLU A 125 -24.90 0.23 -16.20
CA GLU A 125 -24.42 -1.13 -15.99
C GLU A 125 -22.96 -1.21 -15.54
N TRP A 126 -22.19 -0.14 -15.65
CA TRP A 126 -20.79 -0.06 -15.22
C TRP A 126 -20.63 0.36 -13.75
N GLU A 127 -21.73 0.67 -13.06
CA GLU A 127 -21.68 1.03 -11.64
C GLU A 127 -21.08 -0.08 -10.79
N ALA A 128 -20.31 0.31 -9.77
CA ALA A 128 -19.73 -0.61 -8.79
C ALA A 128 -20.83 -1.30 -7.99
N GLU A 129 -20.82 -2.62 -8.01
CA GLU A 129 -21.76 -3.48 -7.31
C GLU A 129 -21.05 -4.42 -6.34
N GLY A 130 -21.79 -4.91 -5.39
CA GLY A 130 -21.34 -5.91 -4.45
C GLY A 130 -22.43 -6.90 -4.07
N LEU A 131 -21.99 -7.99 -3.46
CA LEU A 131 -22.86 -8.94 -2.80
C LEU A 131 -22.98 -8.53 -1.33
N LEU A 132 -24.16 -8.08 -0.96
CA LEU A 132 -24.54 -7.80 0.42
C LEU A 132 -24.86 -9.11 1.10
N PHE A 133 -24.34 -9.31 2.28
CA PHE A 133 -24.48 -10.57 3.02
C PHE A 133 -24.88 -10.34 4.47
N ARG A 134 -25.86 -11.10 4.93
CA ARG A 134 -26.26 -11.16 6.33
C ARG A 134 -26.64 -12.59 6.70
N ASP A 135 -26.24 -13.01 7.89
CA ASP A 135 -26.71 -14.26 8.48
C ASP A 135 -27.30 -14.04 9.89
N THR A 136 -28.15 -14.95 10.30
CA THR A 136 -28.70 -14.97 11.64
C THR A 136 -29.04 -16.41 12.06
N THR A 137 -28.88 -16.70 13.34
CA THR A 137 -29.24 -18.03 13.89
C THR A 137 -30.61 -17.99 14.54
N VAL A 138 -31.45 -18.96 14.20
CA VAL A 138 -32.82 -19.09 14.68
C VAL A 138 -33.05 -20.49 15.31
N ARG A 139 -33.80 -20.55 16.41
CA ARG A 139 -34.23 -21.82 17.00
C ARG A 139 -35.58 -22.24 16.44
N GLY A 140 -35.83 -23.56 16.34
CA GLY A 140 -37.10 -24.09 15.93
C GLY A 140 -38.27 -23.62 16.80
N GLY A 141 -39.42 -23.42 16.16
CA GLY A 141 -40.61 -22.83 16.76
C GLY A 141 -40.57 -21.29 16.88
N THR A 142 -39.47 -20.64 16.51
CA THR A 142 -39.38 -19.19 16.50
C THR A 142 -39.73 -18.64 15.11
N THR A 143 -40.53 -17.58 15.08
CA THR A 143 -40.76 -16.82 13.84
C THR A 143 -39.65 -15.78 13.64
N LEU A 144 -38.89 -15.94 12.56
CA LEU A 144 -37.96 -14.91 12.09
C LEU A 144 -38.79 -13.83 11.37
N ASP A 145 -38.58 -12.55 11.71
CA ASP A 145 -39.19 -11.41 11.05
C ASP A 145 -38.13 -10.32 10.89
N LEU A 146 -37.54 -10.22 9.71
CA LEU A 146 -36.46 -9.28 9.39
C LEU A 146 -36.84 -8.42 8.17
N ALA A 147 -36.41 -7.15 8.16
CA ALA A 147 -36.38 -6.37 6.93
C ALA A 147 -35.42 -7.07 5.95
N ALA A 148 -35.81 -7.23 4.68
CA ALA A 148 -34.96 -7.77 3.64
C ALA A 148 -33.74 -6.83 3.39
N LEU A 149 -32.64 -7.37 2.94
CA LEU A 149 -31.51 -6.56 2.47
C LEU A 149 -31.92 -5.72 1.26
N PRO A 150 -31.31 -4.54 1.06
CA PRO A 150 -31.52 -3.76 -0.16
C PRO A 150 -30.97 -4.48 -1.40
N GLY A 151 -31.39 -4.00 -2.58
CA GLY A 151 -30.90 -4.50 -3.87
C GLY A 151 -31.68 -5.71 -4.41
N GLU A 152 -31.11 -6.33 -5.44
CA GLU A 152 -31.67 -7.49 -6.11
C GLU A 152 -31.32 -8.76 -5.33
N ARG A 153 -32.35 -9.58 -5.04
CA ARG A 153 -32.13 -10.83 -4.31
C ARG A 153 -31.39 -11.85 -5.16
N VAL A 154 -30.27 -12.33 -4.64
CA VAL A 154 -29.53 -13.46 -5.22
C VAL A 154 -30.02 -14.77 -4.59
N LEU A 155 -30.05 -14.84 -3.26
CA LEU A 155 -30.58 -16.01 -2.54
C LEU A 155 -30.99 -15.66 -1.10
N VAL A 156 -31.94 -16.46 -0.57
CA VAL A 156 -32.27 -16.53 0.87
C VAL A 156 -32.39 -18.01 1.24
N ARG A 157 -31.53 -18.47 2.13
CA ARG A 157 -31.45 -19.88 2.52
C ARG A 157 -31.46 -20.08 4.03
N ALA A 158 -32.11 -21.13 4.51
CA ALA A 158 -31.93 -21.61 5.87
C ALA A 158 -31.14 -22.92 5.84
N LEU A 159 -30.06 -22.98 6.61
CA LEU A 159 -29.17 -24.15 6.71
C LEU A 159 -29.34 -24.77 8.11
N PRO A 160 -29.60 -26.10 8.23
CA PRO A 160 -29.59 -26.76 9.52
C PRO A 160 -28.23 -26.66 10.19
N VAL A 161 -28.20 -26.35 11.48
CA VAL A 161 -26.99 -26.39 12.30
C VAL A 161 -26.93 -27.77 12.94
N THR A 162 -25.92 -28.55 12.62
CA THR A 162 -25.65 -29.88 13.13
C THR A 162 -24.44 -29.88 14.08
N GLU A 163 -24.15 -31.02 14.70
CA GLU A 163 -22.91 -31.19 15.48
C GLU A 163 -21.64 -31.05 14.63
N CYS A 164 -21.75 -31.32 13.32
CA CYS A 164 -20.65 -31.18 12.36
C CYS A 164 -20.59 -29.79 11.68
N GLY A 165 -21.43 -28.83 12.10
CA GLY A 165 -21.52 -27.51 11.49
C GLY A 165 -22.76 -27.30 10.62
N LEU A 166 -22.70 -26.44 9.63
CA LEU A 166 -23.81 -26.13 8.71
C LEU A 166 -23.99 -27.25 7.67
N ASP A 167 -25.23 -27.71 7.51
CA ASP A 167 -25.60 -28.68 6.48
C ASP A 167 -26.05 -27.94 5.21
N TYR A 168 -25.14 -27.80 4.23
CA TYR A 168 -25.40 -27.10 2.99
C TYR A 168 -26.33 -27.86 2.05
N ASP A 169 -26.32 -29.22 2.10
CA ASP A 169 -27.10 -30.09 1.22
C ASP A 169 -28.57 -30.08 1.58
N ARG A 170 -28.89 -29.86 2.86
CA ARG A 170 -30.25 -29.78 3.38
C ARG A 170 -30.76 -28.37 3.54
N SER A 171 -30.14 -27.39 2.86
CA SER A 171 -30.61 -26.02 2.91
C SER A 171 -32.00 -25.84 2.30
N LEU A 172 -32.81 -24.98 2.94
CA LEU A 172 -34.18 -24.67 2.51
C LEU A 172 -34.16 -23.29 1.78
N ASP A 173 -34.86 -23.25 0.65
CA ASP A 173 -35.10 -21.98 -0.05
C ASP A 173 -36.20 -21.18 0.65
N LEU A 174 -35.88 -19.97 1.10
CA LEU A 174 -36.80 -19.09 1.79
C LEU A 174 -37.31 -17.95 0.90
N SER A 175 -37.05 -17.95 -0.40
CA SER A 175 -37.43 -16.87 -1.32
C SER A 175 -38.93 -16.56 -1.31
N ALA A 176 -39.78 -17.59 -1.15
CA ALA A 176 -41.23 -17.44 -1.06
C ALA A 176 -41.73 -16.76 0.24
N PHE A 177 -40.88 -16.72 1.25
CA PHE A 177 -41.17 -16.10 2.56
C PHE A 177 -40.77 -14.63 2.64
N VAL A 178 -40.14 -14.09 1.58
CA VAL A 178 -39.84 -12.66 1.49
C VAL A 178 -40.97 -11.95 0.74
N ARG A 179 -41.75 -11.15 1.47
CA ARG A 179 -42.86 -10.37 0.94
C ARG A 179 -42.85 -8.96 1.52
N ASP A 180 -43.22 -7.99 0.72
CA ASP A 180 -43.29 -6.58 1.12
C ASP A 180 -42.04 -6.08 1.84
N GLY A 181 -40.84 -6.46 1.32
CA GLY A 181 -39.56 -6.07 1.88
C GLY A 181 -39.23 -6.72 3.24
N ARG A 182 -39.91 -7.81 3.62
CA ARG A 182 -39.64 -8.52 4.87
C ARG A 182 -39.55 -10.04 4.66
N LEU A 183 -38.55 -10.65 5.29
CA LEU A 183 -38.42 -12.10 5.44
C LEU A 183 -39.21 -12.52 6.70
N ARG A 184 -40.30 -13.29 6.51
CA ARG A 184 -41.07 -13.87 7.60
C ARG A 184 -41.11 -15.39 7.46
N TRP A 185 -40.51 -16.08 8.41
CA TRP A 185 -40.40 -17.54 8.36
C TRP A 185 -40.51 -18.17 9.75
N LEU A 186 -41.36 -19.16 9.90
CA LEU A 186 -41.44 -20.01 11.12
C LEU A 186 -40.41 -21.13 10.97
N ALA A 187 -39.38 -21.14 11.80
CA ALA A 187 -38.32 -22.16 11.76
C ALA A 187 -38.86 -23.53 12.19
N PRO A 188 -38.65 -24.60 11.41
CA PRO A 188 -38.93 -25.99 11.83
C PRO A 188 -38.11 -26.36 13.07
N GLU A 189 -38.43 -27.48 13.69
CA GLU A 189 -37.66 -28.00 14.84
C GLU A 189 -36.16 -28.08 14.53
N GLY A 190 -35.33 -27.76 15.53
CA GLY A 190 -33.88 -27.72 15.40
C GLY A 190 -33.30 -26.31 15.51
N ARG A 191 -32.07 -26.14 15.05
CA ARG A 191 -31.36 -24.85 14.99
C ARG A 191 -31.00 -24.58 13.54
N TRP A 192 -31.19 -23.34 13.11
CA TRP A 192 -31.00 -22.93 11.72
C TRP A 192 -30.15 -21.67 11.62
N THR A 193 -29.26 -21.61 10.62
CA THR A 193 -28.65 -20.38 10.17
C THR A 193 -29.38 -19.93 8.92
N VAL A 194 -29.97 -18.75 8.96
CA VAL A 194 -30.60 -18.10 7.80
C VAL A 194 -29.62 -17.11 7.20
N ALA A 195 -29.32 -17.30 5.94
CA ALA A 195 -28.43 -16.45 5.16
C ALA A 195 -29.20 -15.74 4.04
N GLU A 196 -28.96 -14.46 3.87
CA GLU A 196 -29.50 -13.61 2.80
C GLU A 196 -28.34 -13.00 2.03
N ILE A 197 -28.37 -13.12 0.70
CA ILE A 197 -27.42 -12.50 -0.22
C ILE A 197 -28.19 -11.72 -1.28
N ASN A 198 -27.90 -10.42 -1.37
CA ASN A 198 -28.46 -9.55 -2.38
C ASN A 198 -27.33 -8.88 -3.16
N ARG A 199 -27.58 -8.51 -4.42
CA ARG A 199 -26.71 -7.68 -5.25
C ARG A 199 -27.19 -6.23 -5.20
N SER A 200 -26.29 -5.30 -4.98
CA SER A 200 -26.63 -3.87 -4.94
C SER A 200 -25.45 -3.00 -5.35
N ALA A 201 -25.74 -1.77 -5.77
CA ALA A 201 -24.75 -0.74 -5.93
C ALA A 201 -24.02 -0.47 -4.60
N LEU A 202 -22.69 -0.28 -4.66
CA LEU A 202 -21.86 -0.17 -3.46
C LEU A 202 -21.74 1.25 -2.91
N TYR A 203 -21.90 2.25 -3.78
CA TYR A 203 -21.67 3.65 -3.40
C TYR A 203 -22.95 4.42 -3.12
N GLU A 204 -24.10 3.90 -3.46
CA GLU A 204 -25.39 4.53 -3.15
C GLU A 204 -25.63 4.51 -1.64
N GLY A 205 -25.63 5.69 -1.03
CA GLY A 205 -25.74 5.84 0.43
C GLY A 205 -24.43 5.70 1.19
N TYR A 206 -23.33 5.35 0.54
CA TYR A 206 -21.98 5.40 1.07
C TYR A 206 -21.23 6.58 0.47
N GLN A 207 -20.71 7.44 1.31
CA GLN A 207 -19.77 8.47 0.85
C GLN A 207 -18.35 7.90 0.90
N ALA A 208 -17.81 7.52 -0.24
CA ALA A 208 -16.38 7.68 -0.41
C ALA A 208 -16.16 9.18 -0.47
N GLY A 209 -15.41 9.73 0.43
CA GLY A 209 -14.92 11.09 0.55
C GLY A 209 -15.26 12.16 -0.49
N THR A 210 -16.37 12.06 -1.16
CA THR A 210 -16.79 12.98 -2.20
C THR A 210 -17.04 14.34 -1.62
N ASP A 211 -16.62 15.36 -2.31
CA ASP A 211 -16.85 16.76 -2.04
C ASP A 211 -18.30 16.99 -1.61
N ARG A 212 -18.52 17.18 -0.32
CA ARG A 212 -19.84 17.38 0.30
C ARG A 212 -20.53 18.65 -0.18
N GLY A 213 -19.83 19.51 -0.92
CA GLY A 213 -20.30 20.81 -1.39
C GLY A 213 -20.90 20.82 -2.80
N GLY A 214 -20.72 19.79 -3.61
CA GLY A 214 -20.97 19.85 -5.05
C GLY A 214 -22.28 19.25 -5.58
N GLY A 215 -23.22 18.81 -4.75
CA GLY A 215 -24.45 18.15 -5.24
C GLY A 215 -24.19 16.81 -5.93
N TYR A 216 -23.16 16.14 -5.59
CA TYR A 216 -22.62 14.93 -6.18
C TYR A 216 -23.44 13.71 -5.77
N ALA A 217 -24.02 13.02 -6.72
CA ALA A 217 -24.60 11.71 -6.45
C ALA A 217 -23.46 10.70 -6.26
N PRO A 218 -23.36 10.00 -5.12
CA PRO A 218 -22.27 9.08 -4.86
C PRO A 218 -22.47 7.80 -5.67
N ARG A 219 -22.17 7.86 -6.97
CA ARG A 219 -22.13 6.70 -7.88
C ARG A 219 -20.71 6.55 -8.38
N TYR A 220 -20.18 5.35 -8.26
CA TYR A 220 -18.81 5.04 -8.63
C TYR A 220 -18.76 3.88 -9.62
N PRO A 221 -17.89 3.91 -10.64
CA PRO A 221 -17.80 2.84 -11.60
C PRO A 221 -17.01 1.63 -11.05
N SER A 222 -17.29 0.45 -11.59
CA SER A 222 -16.59 -0.78 -11.20
C SER A 222 -15.22 -0.86 -11.83
N LEU A 223 -14.17 -0.68 -11.04
CA LEU A 223 -12.77 -0.79 -11.48
C LEU A 223 -12.39 -2.22 -11.92
N LEU A 224 -13.26 -3.20 -11.69
CA LEU A 224 -13.08 -4.57 -12.18
C LEU A 224 -13.33 -4.71 -13.68
N LEU A 225 -13.98 -3.73 -14.32
CA LEU A 225 -14.31 -3.75 -15.73
C LEU A 225 -13.24 -3.03 -16.58
N GLU A 226 -12.75 -3.69 -17.60
CA GLU A 226 -11.78 -3.14 -18.56
C GLU A 226 -12.31 -1.88 -19.26
N ASP A 227 -13.58 -1.91 -19.70
CA ASP A 227 -14.22 -0.82 -20.44
C ASP A 227 -14.37 0.45 -19.59
N VAL A 228 -14.57 0.30 -18.31
CA VAL A 228 -14.64 1.41 -17.34
C VAL A 228 -13.33 2.20 -17.33
N THR A 229 -12.22 1.51 -17.16
CA THR A 229 -10.90 2.16 -17.12
C THR A 229 -10.52 2.74 -18.48
N ARG A 230 -10.86 2.05 -19.58
CA ARG A 230 -10.67 2.62 -20.91
C ARG A 230 -11.43 3.94 -21.07
N ARG A 231 -12.69 4.00 -20.63
CA ARG A 231 -13.50 5.22 -20.64
C ARG A 231 -12.92 6.30 -19.73
N PHE A 232 -12.42 5.93 -18.55
CA PHE A 232 -11.74 6.86 -17.65
C PHE A 232 -10.50 7.48 -18.31
N ILE A 233 -9.65 6.66 -18.95
CA ILE A 233 -8.48 7.13 -19.69
C ILE A 233 -8.88 8.05 -20.84
N GLU A 234 -9.92 7.71 -21.58
CA GLU A 234 -10.42 8.54 -22.70
C GLU A 234 -10.92 9.90 -22.20
N THR A 235 -11.64 9.92 -21.07
CA THR A 235 -12.28 11.10 -20.53
C THR A 235 -11.29 12.02 -19.81
N THR A 236 -10.23 11.45 -19.21
CA THR A 236 -9.23 12.20 -18.42
C THR A 236 -7.89 12.30 -19.16
N HIS A 237 -7.09 11.26 -19.13
CA HIS A 237 -5.72 11.26 -19.63
C HIS A 237 -5.59 11.66 -21.10
N ARG A 238 -6.43 11.12 -21.98
CA ARG A 238 -6.45 11.50 -23.41
C ARG A 238 -6.95 12.92 -23.60
N ARG A 239 -7.90 13.35 -22.79
CA ARG A 239 -8.41 14.72 -22.84
C ARG A 239 -7.35 15.73 -22.43
N TYR A 240 -6.59 15.42 -21.37
CA TYR A 240 -5.41 16.21 -21.03
C TYR A 240 -4.38 16.21 -22.15
N ALA A 241 -4.03 15.03 -22.68
CA ALA A 241 -3.07 14.92 -23.77
C ALA A 241 -3.46 15.75 -25.00
N SER A 242 -4.76 15.87 -25.29
CA SER A 242 -5.26 16.67 -26.42
C SER A 242 -5.09 18.19 -26.24
N ALA A 243 -4.79 18.64 -25.03
CA ALA A 243 -4.57 20.06 -24.74
C ALA A 243 -3.10 20.50 -24.95
N PHE A 244 -2.19 19.58 -25.23
CA PHE A 244 -0.77 19.84 -25.39
C PHE A 244 -0.25 19.30 -26.72
N ASP A 245 0.75 19.94 -27.26
CA ASP A 245 1.46 19.48 -28.48
C ASP A 245 2.51 18.41 -28.13
N GLU A 246 3.03 18.42 -26.89
CA GLU A 246 4.04 17.51 -26.38
C GLU A 246 3.39 16.29 -25.68
N PRO A 247 4.06 15.13 -25.66
CA PRO A 247 3.68 14.03 -24.77
C PRO A 247 3.60 14.48 -23.30
N LEU A 248 2.61 14.00 -22.56
CA LEU A 248 2.39 14.42 -21.16
C LEU A 248 3.64 14.25 -20.27
N GLY A 249 4.46 13.23 -20.51
CA GLY A 249 5.68 12.98 -19.73
C GLY A 249 6.82 13.99 -19.95
N GLU A 250 6.71 14.89 -20.94
CA GLU A 250 7.62 16.03 -21.09
C GLU A 250 7.21 17.21 -20.20
N LEU A 251 5.93 17.25 -19.82
CA LEU A 251 5.34 18.30 -19.01
C LEU A 251 5.15 17.87 -17.54
N PHE A 252 4.75 16.64 -17.32
CA PHE A 252 4.48 16.08 -15.99
C PHE A 252 5.43 14.93 -15.69
N THR A 253 5.78 14.78 -14.42
CA THR A 253 6.59 13.64 -13.94
C THR A 253 5.77 12.36 -13.86
N SER A 254 4.55 12.46 -13.36
CA SER A 254 3.67 11.33 -13.10
C SER A 254 2.21 11.78 -13.10
N THR A 255 1.29 10.83 -13.29
CA THR A 255 -0.08 11.01 -12.80
C THR A 255 -0.09 10.98 -11.27
N PHE A 256 -1.19 11.45 -10.72
CA PHE A 256 -1.51 11.34 -9.30
C PHE A 256 -2.93 10.77 -9.22
N THR A 257 -3.04 9.47 -8.95
CA THR A 257 -4.31 8.80 -8.67
C THR A 257 -4.59 8.83 -7.18
N ASP A 258 -5.84 9.08 -6.79
CA ASP A 258 -6.26 9.37 -5.43
C ASP A 258 -7.33 8.37 -4.98
N GLU A 259 -6.97 7.47 -4.08
CA GLU A 259 -7.83 6.48 -3.39
C GLU A 259 -8.77 5.62 -4.26
N PRO A 260 -8.43 5.22 -5.49
CA PRO A 260 -9.30 4.30 -6.24
C PRO A 260 -9.46 2.99 -5.47
N SER A 261 -10.71 2.53 -5.29
CA SER A 261 -10.98 1.31 -4.52
C SER A 261 -12.22 0.58 -5.01
N LEU A 262 -12.37 -0.71 -4.66
CA LEU A 262 -13.48 -1.54 -5.13
C LEU A 262 -14.81 -1.22 -4.45
N MET A 263 -14.78 -0.60 -3.28
CA MET A 263 -15.98 -0.20 -2.54
C MET A 263 -15.74 1.08 -1.78
N ALA A 264 -16.83 1.82 -1.57
CA ALA A 264 -16.83 2.89 -0.59
C ALA A 264 -16.50 2.29 0.77
N GLN A 265 -15.69 3.00 1.51
CA GLN A 265 -15.50 2.65 2.89
C GLN A 265 -16.79 2.90 3.65
N PRO A 266 -17.40 1.89 4.26
CA PRO A 266 -18.53 2.12 5.11
C PRO A 266 -18.08 2.81 6.40
N TYR A 267 -18.10 4.14 6.43
CA TYR A 267 -18.08 4.91 7.68
C TYR A 267 -19.33 4.66 8.53
N GLN A 268 -20.24 3.82 8.04
CA GLN A 268 -21.49 3.48 8.67
C GLN A 268 -21.57 1.98 8.87
N ASN A 269 -22.22 1.57 9.93
CA ASN A 269 -22.56 0.18 10.16
C ASN A 269 -23.84 -0.15 9.40
N PRO A 270 -23.80 -0.76 8.22
CA PRO A 270 -24.98 -1.03 7.41
C PRO A 270 -25.80 -2.22 7.94
N GLY A 271 -25.27 -2.97 8.90
CA GLY A 271 -25.91 -4.18 9.41
C GLY A 271 -25.75 -5.41 8.50
N TYR A 272 -24.87 -5.35 7.50
CA TYR A 272 -24.53 -6.45 6.59
C TYR A 272 -23.08 -6.34 6.12
N GLY A 273 -22.48 -7.49 5.77
CA GLY A 273 -21.18 -7.55 5.14
C GLY A 273 -21.26 -7.33 3.63
N VAL A 274 -20.15 -6.99 3.01
CA VAL A 274 -20.08 -6.71 1.56
C VAL A 274 -18.87 -7.38 0.93
N TYR A 275 -19.07 -8.04 -0.20
CA TYR A 275 -18.02 -8.49 -1.12
C TYR A 275 -18.09 -7.68 -2.42
N PRO A 276 -17.00 -7.11 -2.93
CA PRO A 276 -17.00 -6.46 -4.24
C PRO A 276 -17.32 -7.48 -5.33
N TRP A 277 -18.23 -7.15 -6.22
CA TRP A 277 -18.66 -8.10 -7.26
C TRP A 277 -19.05 -7.41 -8.56
N LYS A 278 -18.88 -8.12 -9.66
CA LYS A 278 -19.42 -7.81 -10.97
C LYS A 278 -19.49 -9.12 -11.79
N GLU A 279 -20.29 -9.17 -12.85
CA GLU A 279 -20.48 -10.39 -13.67
C GLU A 279 -19.17 -10.97 -14.18
N ASN A 280 -18.19 -10.14 -14.52
CA ASN A 280 -16.88 -10.61 -14.99
C ASN A 280 -16.07 -11.35 -13.91
N VAL A 281 -16.33 -11.13 -12.61
CA VAL A 281 -15.72 -11.92 -11.52
C VAL A 281 -16.18 -13.36 -11.62
N SER A 282 -17.49 -13.59 -11.77
CA SER A 282 -18.05 -14.95 -11.95
C SER A 282 -17.56 -15.61 -13.22
N ALA A 283 -17.48 -14.84 -14.33
CA ALA A 283 -16.99 -15.35 -15.61
C ALA A 283 -15.51 -15.77 -15.54
N GLU A 284 -14.65 -14.92 -14.96
CA GLU A 284 -13.22 -15.21 -14.77
C GLU A 284 -13.02 -16.39 -13.80
N PHE A 285 -13.79 -16.43 -12.69
CA PHE A 285 -13.75 -17.53 -11.75
C PHE A 285 -14.10 -18.88 -12.41
N ARG A 286 -15.17 -18.90 -13.20
CA ARG A 286 -15.56 -20.10 -13.96
C ARG A 286 -14.51 -20.50 -14.97
N SER A 287 -13.94 -19.54 -15.69
CA SER A 287 -12.87 -19.78 -16.67
C SER A 287 -11.64 -20.43 -16.04
N ARG A 288 -11.23 -19.98 -14.84
CA ARG A 288 -10.02 -20.47 -14.16
C ARG A 288 -10.20 -21.80 -13.45
N TYR A 289 -11.33 -21.97 -12.80
CA TYR A 289 -11.52 -23.09 -11.88
C TYR A 289 -12.55 -24.11 -12.34
N GLY A 290 -13.26 -23.84 -13.45
CA GLY A 290 -14.31 -24.75 -13.95
C GLY A 290 -15.54 -24.87 -13.03
N LEU A 291 -15.69 -23.92 -12.06
CA LEU A 291 -16.73 -23.91 -11.04
C LEU A 291 -17.63 -22.69 -11.18
N SER A 292 -18.92 -22.83 -10.83
CA SER A 292 -19.81 -21.68 -10.65
C SER A 292 -19.52 -21.01 -9.31
N LEU A 293 -19.24 -19.70 -9.32
CA LEU A 293 -19.11 -18.93 -8.10
C LEU A 293 -20.45 -18.82 -7.37
N GLU A 294 -21.54 -18.70 -8.13
CA GLU A 294 -22.91 -18.56 -7.61
C GLU A 294 -23.31 -19.78 -6.77
N ASP A 295 -22.93 -20.99 -7.18
CA ASP A 295 -23.21 -22.23 -6.43
C ASP A 295 -22.38 -22.29 -5.12
N GLY A 296 -21.29 -21.58 -5.05
CA GLY A 296 -20.38 -21.51 -3.91
C GLY A 296 -20.65 -20.39 -2.90
N LEU A 297 -21.58 -19.45 -3.16
CA LEU A 297 -21.72 -18.22 -2.36
C LEU A 297 -21.97 -18.46 -0.87
N LEU A 298 -22.81 -19.44 -0.51
CA LEU A 298 -23.05 -19.79 0.89
C LEU A 298 -21.79 -20.30 1.59
N ARG A 299 -20.97 -21.11 0.91
CA ARG A 299 -19.69 -21.58 1.45
C ARG A 299 -18.66 -20.47 1.51
N LEU A 300 -18.59 -19.61 0.48
CA LEU A 300 -17.71 -18.44 0.47
C LEU A 300 -17.91 -17.57 1.71
N MET A 301 -19.15 -17.37 2.11
CA MET A 301 -19.52 -16.43 3.16
C MET A 301 -19.62 -17.06 4.56
N LEU A 302 -20.05 -18.32 4.67
CA LEU A 302 -20.35 -18.98 5.94
C LEU A 302 -19.36 -20.06 6.34
N ASP A 303 -18.71 -20.76 5.37
CA ASP A 303 -17.89 -21.92 5.67
C ASP A 303 -16.51 -21.51 6.18
N GLU A 304 -16.21 -21.84 7.43
CA GLU A 304 -14.90 -21.65 8.06
C GLU A 304 -13.93 -22.79 7.77
N GLY A 305 -14.45 -23.90 7.23
CA GLY A 305 -13.67 -25.08 6.88
C GLY A 305 -12.84 -24.93 5.60
N PRO A 306 -12.11 -26.00 5.23
CA PRO A 306 -11.18 -25.98 4.09
C PRO A 306 -11.80 -25.54 2.76
N GLU A 307 -13.05 -25.95 2.50
CA GLU A 307 -13.73 -25.61 1.23
C GLU A 307 -14.07 -24.11 1.15
N GLY A 308 -14.57 -23.51 2.24
CA GLY A 308 -14.82 -22.07 2.30
C GLY A 308 -13.53 -21.27 2.23
N GLN A 309 -12.46 -21.71 2.91
CA GLN A 309 -11.14 -21.11 2.85
C GLN A 309 -10.59 -21.09 1.42
N LYS A 310 -10.68 -22.21 0.71
CA LYS A 310 -10.25 -22.36 -0.68
C LYS A 310 -11.06 -21.47 -1.63
N LEU A 311 -12.39 -21.39 -1.42
CA LEU A 311 -13.25 -20.50 -2.21
C LEU A 311 -12.88 -19.03 -2.01
N ARG A 312 -12.63 -18.58 -0.77
CA ARG A 312 -12.20 -17.20 -0.49
C ARG A 312 -10.84 -16.90 -1.12
N TYR A 313 -9.87 -17.80 -1.04
CA TYR A 313 -8.59 -17.67 -1.72
C TYR A 313 -8.79 -17.43 -3.23
N ARG A 314 -9.56 -18.30 -3.88
CA ARG A 314 -9.82 -18.24 -5.34
C ARG A 314 -10.59 -16.99 -5.74
N TYR A 315 -11.55 -16.59 -4.93
CA TYR A 315 -12.33 -15.37 -5.15
C TYR A 315 -11.46 -14.12 -5.09
N PHE A 316 -10.69 -13.92 -4.02
CA PHE A 316 -9.84 -12.74 -3.90
C PHE A 316 -8.66 -12.75 -4.88
N ARG A 317 -8.17 -13.91 -5.30
CA ARG A 317 -7.20 -13.99 -6.40
C ARG A 317 -7.80 -13.46 -7.70
N VAL A 318 -9.03 -13.82 -8.04
CA VAL A 318 -9.72 -13.30 -9.24
C VAL A 318 -9.93 -11.79 -9.12
N VAL A 319 -10.42 -11.32 -7.97
CA VAL A 319 -10.65 -9.88 -7.73
C VAL A 319 -9.35 -9.09 -7.87
N THR A 320 -8.28 -9.54 -7.23
CA THR A 320 -6.94 -8.90 -7.32
C THR A 320 -6.45 -8.81 -8.76
N ASP A 321 -6.50 -9.92 -9.48
CA ASP A 321 -5.97 -9.97 -10.84
C ASP A 321 -6.79 -9.11 -11.82
N LEU A 322 -8.11 -9.07 -11.65
CA LEU A 322 -8.98 -8.20 -12.43
C LEU A 322 -8.68 -6.72 -12.16
N LEU A 323 -8.61 -6.31 -10.89
CA LEU A 323 -8.33 -4.93 -10.52
C LEU A 323 -6.94 -4.48 -11.00
N THR A 324 -5.93 -5.30 -10.74
CA THR A 324 -4.55 -5.00 -11.12
C THR A 324 -4.40 -4.86 -12.63
N ARG A 325 -5.01 -5.76 -13.40
CA ARG A 325 -4.95 -5.74 -14.87
C ARG A 325 -5.81 -4.63 -15.46
N ASN A 326 -7.06 -4.55 -15.04
CA ASN A 326 -8.07 -3.72 -15.69
C ASN A 326 -8.00 -2.25 -15.29
N TYR A 327 -7.48 -1.92 -14.10
CA TYR A 327 -7.34 -0.53 -13.66
C TYR A 327 -5.88 -0.08 -13.69
N PHE A 328 -5.07 -0.53 -12.74
CA PHE A 328 -3.70 -0.04 -12.58
C PHE A 328 -2.82 -0.32 -13.79
N GLY A 329 -2.91 -1.53 -14.35
CA GLY A 329 -2.16 -1.92 -15.54
C GLY A 329 -2.53 -1.10 -16.77
N GLN A 330 -3.81 -0.86 -17.03
CA GLN A 330 -4.23 -0.06 -18.18
C GLN A 330 -3.77 1.41 -18.07
N ILE A 331 -3.89 2.01 -16.86
CA ILE A 331 -3.44 3.39 -16.65
C ILE A 331 -1.93 3.49 -16.87
N ARG A 332 -1.14 2.58 -16.27
CA ARG A 332 0.31 2.55 -16.46
C ARG A 332 0.66 2.41 -17.95
N ASP A 333 0.06 1.46 -18.64
CA ASP A 333 0.37 1.18 -20.04
C ASP A 333 0.02 2.38 -20.93
N TYR A 334 -1.08 3.08 -20.65
CA TYR A 334 -1.39 4.34 -21.33
C TYR A 334 -0.37 5.43 -21.00
N CYS A 335 -0.04 5.65 -19.72
CA CYS A 335 0.95 6.63 -19.29
C CYS A 335 2.29 6.43 -20.03
N HIS A 336 2.73 5.18 -20.17
CA HIS A 336 3.95 4.87 -20.93
C HIS A 336 3.88 5.28 -22.39
N THR A 337 2.71 5.23 -23.06
CA THR A 337 2.56 5.76 -24.43
C THR A 337 2.79 7.27 -24.49
N GLN A 338 2.58 7.96 -23.38
CA GLN A 338 2.78 9.41 -23.22
C GLN A 338 4.13 9.75 -22.58
N LYS A 339 5.07 8.80 -22.43
CA LYS A 339 6.34 8.93 -21.69
C LYS A 339 6.15 9.41 -20.25
N LEU A 340 4.96 9.23 -19.69
CA LEU A 340 4.54 9.62 -18.36
C LEU A 340 4.66 8.41 -17.42
N LEU A 341 4.92 8.65 -16.14
CA LEU A 341 4.84 7.62 -15.11
C LEU A 341 3.43 7.58 -14.51
N SER A 342 3.00 6.40 -14.09
CA SER A 342 1.78 6.24 -13.30
C SER A 342 2.12 6.31 -11.81
N GLY A 343 1.36 7.07 -11.03
CA GLY A 343 1.62 7.23 -9.60
C GLY A 343 0.39 7.67 -8.84
N GLY A 344 0.50 7.71 -7.53
CA GLY A 344 -0.56 8.08 -6.60
C GLY A 344 -0.58 7.20 -5.37
N HIS A 345 -1.68 7.22 -4.63
CA HIS A 345 -1.86 6.45 -3.39
C HIS A 345 -3.20 5.72 -3.38
N LEU A 346 -3.37 4.87 -2.38
CA LEU A 346 -4.54 4.03 -2.20
C LEU A 346 -5.25 4.39 -0.88
N LEU A 347 -6.33 3.71 -0.55
CA LEU A 347 -7.14 3.98 0.63
C LEU A 347 -6.81 2.98 1.75
N LEU A 348 -6.60 3.46 3.00
CA LEU A 348 -6.35 2.63 4.19
C LEU A 348 -5.13 1.70 4.07
N GLU A 349 -4.07 2.18 3.52
CA GLU A 349 -2.83 1.43 3.31
C GLU A 349 -2.18 0.99 4.63
N GLU A 350 -2.49 1.69 5.74
CA GLU A 350 -2.01 1.39 7.08
C GLU A 350 -2.75 0.23 7.76
N CYS A 351 -3.72 -0.37 7.05
CA CYS A 351 -4.56 -1.41 7.59
C CYS A 351 -4.67 -2.66 6.71
N MET A 352 -3.92 -3.71 7.04
CA MET A 352 -3.91 -4.94 6.25
C MET A 352 -5.31 -5.60 6.11
N MET A 353 -6.19 -5.45 7.09
CA MET A 353 -7.57 -5.96 6.99
C MET A 353 -8.36 -5.26 5.88
N ALA A 354 -8.12 -3.97 5.66
CA ALA A 354 -8.78 -3.20 4.62
C ALA A 354 -8.27 -3.54 3.21
N HIS A 355 -7.03 -4.02 3.09
CA HIS A 355 -6.47 -4.40 1.80
C HIS A 355 -7.32 -5.45 1.08
N VAL A 356 -7.94 -6.39 1.84
CA VAL A 356 -8.72 -7.48 1.27
C VAL A 356 -9.98 -6.98 0.53
N PRO A 357 -10.93 -6.28 1.17
CA PRO A 357 -12.15 -5.85 0.50
C PRO A 357 -11.94 -4.69 -0.48
N LEU A 358 -10.92 -3.85 -0.29
CA LEU A 358 -10.68 -2.70 -1.15
C LEU A 358 -9.86 -3.04 -2.40
N TYR A 359 -8.98 -4.06 -2.33
CA TYR A 359 -8.02 -4.37 -3.39
C TYR A 359 -7.84 -5.86 -3.67
N GLY A 360 -8.25 -6.72 -2.77
CA GLY A 360 -7.77 -8.10 -2.71
C GLY A 360 -6.34 -8.15 -2.17
N ASP A 361 -5.39 -7.57 -2.91
CA ASP A 361 -3.98 -7.45 -2.56
C ASP A 361 -3.44 -6.06 -2.95
N ILE A 362 -3.18 -5.22 -1.95
CA ILE A 362 -2.66 -3.87 -2.18
C ILE A 362 -1.24 -3.88 -2.74
N MET A 363 -0.40 -4.85 -2.34
CA MET A 363 0.97 -4.95 -2.82
C MET A 363 1.02 -5.27 -4.32
N ALA A 364 0.09 -6.11 -4.81
CA ALA A 364 -0.07 -6.36 -6.24
C ALA A 364 -0.48 -5.10 -7.01
N CYS A 365 -1.36 -4.26 -6.43
CA CYS A 365 -1.72 -2.96 -7.01
C CYS A 365 -0.50 -2.01 -7.07
N TYR A 366 0.28 -1.90 -6.00
CA TYR A 366 1.50 -1.10 -5.97
C TYR A 366 2.54 -1.57 -7.01
N ARG A 367 2.72 -2.88 -7.18
CA ARG A 367 3.61 -3.44 -8.21
C ARG A 367 3.19 -3.07 -9.63
N ALA A 368 1.92 -2.76 -9.85
CA ALA A 368 1.41 -2.31 -11.15
C ALA A 368 1.61 -0.80 -11.41
N MET A 369 1.98 0.00 -10.41
CA MET A 369 2.23 1.44 -10.51
C MET A 369 3.72 1.73 -10.65
N ASP A 370 4.10 2.82 -11.36
CA ASP A 370 5.51 3.23 -11.49
C ASP A 370 6.02 3.91 -10.20
N ILE A 371 5.18 4.73 -9.57
CA ILE A 371 5.47 5.43 -8.31
C ILE A 371 4.30 5.17 -7.36
N PRO A 372 4.28 4.00 -6.70
CA PRO A 372 3.26 3.71 -5.70
C PRO A 372 3.40 4.65 -4.51
N GLY A 373 2.31 4.90 -3.79
CA GLY A 373 2.30 5.84 -2.68
C GLY A 373 1.32 5.50 -1.59
N ILE A 374 1.35 6.34 -0.57
CA ILE A 374 0.42 6.33 0.55
C ILE A 374 -0.13 7.72 0.83
N ASP A 375 -1.30 7.78 1.46
CA ASP A 375 -1.83 8.98 2.09
C ASP A 375 -1.49 8.97 3.59
N ASN A 376 -0.92 10.06 4.08
CA ASN A 376 -0.61 10.29 5.48
C ASN A 376 -1.39 11.49 6.01
N LEU A 377 -2.40 11.25 6.83
CA LEU A 377 -3.38 12.25 7.26
C LEU A 377 -2.95 13.11 8.46
N THR A 378 -1.67 13.08 8.86
CA THR A 378 -1.22 13.81 10.04
C THR A 378 0.26 14.21 9.98
N GLY A 379 0.58 15.37 10.54
CA GLY A 379 1.94 15.82 10.84
C GLY A 379 2.47 15.36 12.21
N MET A 380 1.66 14.65 13.01
CA MET A 380 2.00 14.24 14.38
C MET A 380 2.65 12.86 14.43
N PRO A 381 3.94 12.72 14.80
CA PRO A 381 4.63 11.42 14.85
C PRO A 381 3.94 10.38 15.73
N ALA A 382 3.24 10.80 16.77
CA ALA A 382 2.54 9.90 17.68
C ALA A 382 1.54 8.96 16.95
N PHE A 383 1.01 9.38 15.79
CA PHE A 383 0.01 8.65 15.03
C PHE A 383 0.55 8.04 13.72
N THR A 384 1.85 8.20 13.39
CA THR A 384 2.38 7.83 12.07
C THR A 384 3.18 6.52 12.05
N ARG A 385 3.12 5.70 13.10
CA ARG A 385 3.86 4.43 13.14
C ARG A 385 3.39 3.46 12.04
N ARG A 386 2.09 3.34 11.85
CA ARG A 386 1.51 2.48 10.81
C ARG A 386 1.79 3.01 9.40
N TYR A 387 1.76 4.32 9.19
CA TYR A 387 2.14 4.94 7.91
C TYR A 387 3.60 4.68 7.53
N LEU A 388 4.51 4.52 8.51
CA LEU A 388 5.86 4.05 8.22
C LEU A 388 5.86 2.65 7.61
N TYR A 389 5.00 1.74 8.11
CA TYR A 389 4.90 0.39 7.56
C TYR A 389 4.24 0.38 6.18
N SER A 390 3.22 1.19 5.96
CA SER A 390 2.61 1.39 4.64
C SER A 390 3.62 1.92 3.63
N SER A 391 4.42 2.93 4.01
CA SER A 391 5.52 3.45 3.18
C SER A 391 6.52 2.34 2.85
N ARG A 392 6.84 1.48 3.83
CA ARG A 392 7.75 0.35 3.61
C ARG A 392 7.13 -0.71 2.70
N LEU A 393 5.82 -0.96 2.79
CA LEU A 393 5.12 -1.89 1.91
C LEU A 393 5.12 -1.39 0.47
N ALA A 394 4.74 -0.12 0.26
CA ALA A 394 4.72 0.52 -1.06
C ALA A 394 6.14 0.59 -1.67
N SER A 395 7.15 0.97 -0.87
CA SER A 395 8.54 1.00 -1.35
C SER A 395 9.09 -0.39 -1.66
N SER A 396 8.74 -1.42 -0.85
CA SER A 396 9.15 -2.81 -1.14
C SER A 396 8.52 -3.31 -2.44
N ALA A 397 7.24 -2.98 -2.70
CA ALA A 397 6.59 -3.31 -3.97
C ALA A 397 7.28 -2.63 -5.17
N ALA A 398 7.68 -1.36 -5.04
CA ALA A 398 8.44 -0.67 -6.07
C ALA A 398 9.82 -1.30 -6.29
N GLU A 399 10.55 -1.61 -5.20
CA GLU A 399 11.87 -2.23 -5.25
C GLU A 399 11.85 -3.62 -5.92
N LEU A 400 10.79 -4.43 -5.72
CA LEU A 400 10.59 -5.71 -6.39
C LEU A 400 10.39 -5.57 -7.92
N GLU A 401 9.90 -4.44 -8.39
CA GLU A 401 9.79 -4.14 -9.82
C GLU A 401 11.02 -3.37 -10.37
N GLY A 402 12.11 -3.32 -9.60
CA GLY A 402 13.33 -2.59 -9.97
C GLY A 402 13.17 -1.07 -9.97
N ARG A 403 12.16 -0.53 -9.29
CA ARG A 403 11.87 0.89 -9.17
C ARG A 403 12.36 1.42 -7.83
N SER A 404 12.75 2.69 -7.77
CA SER A 404 13.32 3.30 -6.57
C SER A 404 12.52 4.48 -6.03
N ARG A 405 11.36 4.77 -6.62
CA ARG A 405 10.52 5.91 -6.22
C ARG A 405 9.25 5.42 -5.53
N MET A 406 8.88 6.14 -4.49
CA MET A 406 7.65 5.97 -3.73
C MET A 406 7.19 7.35 -3.26
N MET A 407 5.91 7.66 -3.43
CA MET A 407 5.36 8.95 -3.04
C MET A 407 4.59 8.89 -1.72
N VAL A 408 4.49 10.03 -1.07
CA VAL A 408 3.60 10.27 0.07
C VAL A 408 2.75 11.49 -0.22
N GLU A 409 1.43 11.35 -0.13
CA GLU A 409 0.57 12.48 0.14
C GLU A 409 0.64 12.79 1.64
N SER A 410 0.69 14.06 2.02
CA SER A 410 0.60 14.46 3.43
C SER A 410 -0.50 15.49 3.59
N CYS A 411 -1.57 15.10 4.27
CA CYS A 411 -2.70 15.95 4.58
C CYS A 411 -2.86 16.11 6.09
N PRO A 412 -2.83 17.33 6.64
CA PRO A 412 -2.85 17.54 8.10
C PRO A 412 -4.25 17.52 8.69
N ILE A 413 -5.22 16.88 8.06
CA ILE A 413 -6.63 16.92 8.48
C ILE A 413 -6.83 16.41 9.91
N SER A 414 -6.04 15.43 10.32
CA SER A 414 -6.09 14.86 11.68
C SER A 414 -5.42 15.75 12.73
N ASP A 415 -4.64 16.76 12.33
CA ASP A 415 -3.97 17.67 13.25
C ASP A 415 -4.92 18.76 13.77
N TYR A 416 -5.87 19.20 12.94
CA TYR A 416 -6.72 20.36 13.20
C TYR A 416 -7.48 20.32 14.52
N PRO A 417 -8.06 19.18 14.96
CA PRO A 417 -8.72 19.09 16.26
C PRO A 417 -7.77 19.30 17.45
N PHE A 418 -6.49 18.95 17.29
CA PHE A 418 -5.50 19.01 18.37
C PHE A 418 -4.72 20.34 18.43
N HIS A 419 -4.67 21.06 17.30
CA HIS A 419 -3.85 22.27 17.13
C HIS A 419 -4.68 23.52 16.79
N GLY A 420 -5.94 23.59 17.22
CA GLY A 420 -6.79 24.76 17.06
C GLY A 420 -7.06 25.15 15.60
N GLY A 421 -7.27 24.17 14.74
CA GLY A 421 -7.51 24.36 13.32
C GLY A 421 -6.25 24.58 12.48
N LYS A 422 -5.08 24.26 13.02
CA LYS A 422 -3.78 24.36 12.35
C LYS A 422 -3.10 23.00 12.20
N GLU A 423 -2.08 22.96 11.39
CA GLU A 423 -1.15 21.84 11.28
C GLU A 423 -0.37 21.63 12.60
N ALA A 424 0.18 20.44 12.80
CA ALA A 424 1.13 20.17 13.87
C ALA A 424 2.36 21.10 13.78
N PRO A 425 3.04 21.39 14.91
CA PRO A 425 4.27 22.16 14.90
C PRO A 425 5.32 21.58 13.92
N THR A 426 6.02 22.44 13.21
CA THR A 426 6.99 22.07 12.16
C THR A 426 7.97 20.99 12.59
N GLN A 427 8.38 21.00 13.87
CA GLN A 427 9.28 19.98 14.40
C GLN A 427 8.65 18.59 14.42
N GLN A 428 7.36 18.47 14.75
CA GLN A 428 6.61 17.22 14.68
C GLN A 428 6.43 16.79 13.22
N VAL A 429 6.07 17.73 12.33
CA VAL A 429 5.98 17.47 10.88
C VAL A 429 7.29 16.87 10.35
N LYS A 430 8.46 17.39 10.77
CA LYS A 430 9.76 16.80 10.41
C LYS A 430 9.92 15.36 10.93
N GLY A 431 9.44 15.07 12.13
CA GLY A 431 9.43 13.70 12.65
C GLY A 431 8.60 12.76 11.78
N THR A 432 7.43 13.19 11.35
CA THR A 432 6.58 12.45 10.41
C THR A 432 7.27 12.25 9.07
N LEU A 433 7.83 13.29 8.46
CA LEU A 433 8.58 13.21 7.20
C LEU A 433 9.75 12.23 7.32
N ASN A 434 10.49 12.24 8.44
CA ASN A 434 11.56 11.27 8.69
C ASN A 434 11.04 9.83 8.68
N ARG A 435 9.91 9.55 9.32
CA ARG A 435 9.29 8.21 9.30
C ARG A 435 8.93 7.76 7.90
N MET A 436 8.37 8.65 7.09
CA MET A 436 8.04 8.34 5.69
C MET A 436 9.30 8.01 4.89
N ILE A 437 10.38 8.80 5.06
CA ILE A 437 11.68 8.55 4.42
C ILE A 437 12.31 7.23 4.90
N LEU A 438 12.23 6.92 6.19
CA LEU A 438 12.66 5.62 6.75
C LEU A 438 11.88 4.46 6.12
N GLY A 439 10.59 4.65 5.83
CA GLY A 439 9.77 3.71 5.08
C GLY A 439 10.19 3.55 3.63
N GLY A 440 10.78 4.57 3.02
CA GLY A 440 11.26 4.53 1.63
C GLY A 440 10.77 5.68 0.76
N ALA A 441 10.06 6.67 1.32
CA ALA A 441 9.54 7.81 0.56
C ALA A 441 10.64 8.62 -0.12
N THR A 442 10.41 8.95 -1.38
CA THR A 442 11.30 9.76 -2.22
C THR A 442 10.60 10.99 -2.79
N ASP A 443 9.29 10.96 -2.86
CA ASP A 443 8.48 12.03 -3.42
C ASP A 443 7.36 12.39 -2.43
N PHE A 444 7.13 13.68 -2.27
CA PHE A 444 6.11 14.19 -1.36
C PHE A 444 5.21 15.17 -2.12
N ASN A 445 3.92 14.91 -2.11
CA ASN A 445 2.87 15.79 -2.59
C ASN A 445 2.03 16.21 -1.39
N ASN A 446 2.12 17.46 -0.97
CA ASN A 446 1.66 17.89 0.34
C ASN A 446 0.50 18.88 0.29
N TYR A 447 -0.48 18.66 1.13
CA TYR A 447 -1.38 19.72 1.60
C TYR A 447 -0.78 20.48 2.79
N LEU A 448 0.32 19.98 3.38
CA LEU A 448 1.09 20.67 4.41
C LEU A 448 1.62 22.01 3.87
N GLN A 449 1.20 23.11 4.45
CA GLN A 449 1.64 24.46 4.10
C GLN A 449 2.74 24.96 5.01
N LEU A 450 3.12 24.20 6.04
CA LEU A 450 4.05 24.59 7.10
C LEU A 450 3.66 25.97 7.67
N GLN A 451 2.41 26.06 8.15
CA GLN A 451 1.75 27.30 8.56
C GLN A 451 2.47 28.03 9.72
N HIS A 452 3.31 27.30 10.47
CA HIS A 452 4.10 27.87 11.57
C HIS A 452 5.40 28.54 11.11
N GLU A 453 5.70 28.50 9.81
CA GLU A 453 6.95 29.00 9.22
C GLU A 453 6.70 30.17 8.27
N ASP A 454 7.69 31.07 8.17
CA ASP A 454 7.80 32.00 7.07
C ASP A 454 8.42 31.32 5.82
N ALA A 455 8.67 32.08 4.75
CA ALA A 455 9.23 31.54 3.53
C ALA A 455 10.63 30.93 3.73
N ALA A 456 11.46 31.52 4.58
CA ALA A 456 12.78 31.01 4.88
C ALA A 456 12.71 29.70 5.68
N GLY A 457 11.80 29.60 6.67
CA GLY A 457 11.55 28.39 7.44
C GLY A 457 11.02 27.25 6.56
N ARG A 458 10.06 27.52 5.65
CA ARG A 458 9.58 26.53 4.68
C ARG A 458 10.68 26.03 3.76
N THR A 459 11.51 26.96 3.26
CA THR A 459 12.68 26.61 2.44
C THR A 459 13.65 25.71 3.22
N ALA A 460 13.93 26.00 4.48
CA ALA A 460 14.82 25.20 5.32
C ALA A 460 14.29 23.76 5.52
N VAL A 461 12.97 23.57 5.70
CA VAL A 461 12.36 22.23 5.78
C VAL A 461 12.48 21.50 4.44
N ASN A 462 12.19 22.18 3.32
CA ASN A 462 12.32 21.60 1.99
C ASN A 462 13.78 21.20 1.68
N GLU A 463 14.76 22.01 2.07
CA GLU A 463 16.18 21.68 1.92
C GLU A 463 16.60 20.50 2.81
N TYR A 464 16.08 20.43 4.03
CA TYR A 464 16.30 19.27 4.89
C TYR A 464 15.82 17.97 4.21
N VAL A 465 14.58 17.95 3.73
CA VAL A 465 14.03 16.80 2.99
C VAL A 465 14.87 16.49 1.75
N ALA A 466 15.21 17.51 0.97
CA ALA A 466 15.99 17.33 -0.24
C ALA A 466 17.39 16.75 0.02
N ARG A 467 18.04 17.13 1.12
CA ARG A 467 19.34 16.56 1.53
C ARG A 467 19.20 15.08 1.89
N VAL A 468 18.17 14.72 2.65
CA VAL A 468 17.96 13.33 3.05
C VAL A 468 17.56 12.47 1.86
N VAL A 469 16.53 12.87 1.13
CA VAL A 469 16.05 12.14 -0.05
C VAL A 469 17.15 12.04 -1.12
N GLY A 470 17.86 13.13 -1.41
CA GLY A 470 18.95 13.13 -2.39
C GLY A 470 20.08 12.17 -2.06
N MET A 471 20.41 12.03 -0.76
CA MET A 471 21.43 11.09 -0.30
C MET A 471 20.97 9.62 -0.31
N LEU A 472 19.65 9.36 -0.26
CA LEU A 472 19.09 8.01 -0.26
C LEU A 472 18.52 7.56 -1.62
N SER A 473 18.37 8.50 -2.56
CA SER A 473 17.81 8.24 -3.89
C SER A 473 18.70 7.33 -4.74
N GLY A 474 18.06 6.44 -5.52
CA GLY A 474 18.75 5.50 -6.41
C GLY A 474 19.50 4.39 -5.67
N GLY A 475 19.33 4.28 -4.36
CA GLY A 475 19.92 3.22 -3.57
C GLY A 475 18.99 2.00 -3.43
N VAL A 476 19.62 0.84 -3.25
CA VAL A 476 18.95 -0.40 -2.93
C VAL A 476 18.88 -0.55 -1.40
N ARG A 477 17.73 -0.94 -0.86
CA ARG A 477 17.61 -1.25 0.58
C ARG A 477 18.54 -2.39 0.95
N ALA A 478 19.41 -2.16 1.93
CA ALA A 478 20.40 -3.12 2.38
C ALA A 478 19.86 -3.93 3.57
N SER A 479 18.70 -4.56 3.42
CA SER A 479 18.15 -5.43 4.45
C SER A 479 18.57 -6.88 4.23
N ARG A 480 18.82 -7.59 5.34
CA ARG A 480 19.08 -9.04 5.35
C ARG A 480 17.83 -9.85 5.67
N ILE A 481 16.75 -9.19 6.09
CA ILE A 481 15.49 -9.78 6.53
C ILE A 481 14.41 -9.44 5.52
N ALA A 482 13.74 -10.47 4.99
CA ALA A 482 12.45 -10.35 4.32
C ALA A 482 11.34 -10.79 5.26
N VAL A 483 10.27 -10.00 5.34
CA VAL A 483 9.02 -10.36 6.04
C VAL A 483 7.97 -10.66 4.98
N TYR A 484 7.49 -11.90 4.98
CA TYR A 484 6.44 -12.31 4.05
C TYR A 484 5.14 -11.57 4.34
N TYR A 485 4.54 -10.98 3.30
CA TYR A 485 3.24 -10.33 3.39
C TYR A 485 2.11 -11.37 3.27
N PRO A 486 1.41 -11.73 4.37
CA PRO A 486 0.60 -12.93 4.45
C PRO A 486 -0.83 -12.76 3.88
N ILE A 487 -1.00 -11.98 2.81
CA ILE A 487 -2.32 -11.62 2.27
C ILE A 487 -3.11 -12.83 1.80
N GLU A 488 -2.46 -13.82 1.22
CA GLU A 488 -3.11 -15.04 0.72
C GLU A 488 -3.70 -15.87 1.87
N THR A 489 -3.01 -15.91 3.02
CA THR A 489 -3.57 -16.50 4.24
C THR A 489 -4.72 -15.66 4.80
N LEU A 490 -4.58 -14.32 4.73
CA LEU A 490 -5.65 -13.43 5.19
C LEU A 490 -6.93 -13.61 4.37
N TRP A 491 -6.84 -13.77 3.04
CA TRP A 491 -8.00 -14.08 2.19
C TRP A 491 -8.80 -15.28 2.70
N THR A 492 -8.11 -16.35 3.12
CA THR A 492 -8.78 -17.58 3.57
C THR A 492 -9.57 -17.37 4.86
N LYS A 493 -9.16 -16.41 5.69
CA LYS A 493 -9.73 -16.12 7.01
C LYS A 493 -10.68 -14.91 7.00
N PHE A 494 -10.61 -14.09 5.96
CA PHE A 494 -11.40 -12.87 5.89
C PHE A 494 -12.88 -13.15 5.63
N ARG A 495 -13.72 -12.53 6.43
CA ARG A 495 -15.17 -12.44 6.19
C ARG A 495 -15.61 -11.02 6.52
N PRO A 496 -16.35 -10.35 5.62
CA PRO A 496 -16.86 -9.01 5.89
C PRO A 496 -17.89 -9.08 7.01
N LEU A 497 -17.80 -8.14 7.94
CA LEU A 497 -18.75 -8.04 9.03
C LEU A 497 -19.77 -6.92 8.84
N PRO A 498 -20.92 -7.02 9.54
CA PRO A 498 -21.97 -6.00 9.48
C PRO A 498 -21.57 -4.64 10.01
N SER A 499 -20.55 -4.56 10.86
CA SER A 499 -20.14 -3.35 11.57
C SER A 499 -19.30 -2.36 10.76
N GLY A 500 -19.05 -2.62 9.47
CA GLY A 500 -18.18 -1.77 8.65
C GLY A 500 -16.68 -1.95 8.94
N LEU A 501 -15.83 -1.24 8.18
CA LEU A 501 -14.37 -1.38 8.25
C LEU A 501 -13.70 -0.43 9.24
N LEU A 502 -14.44 0.42 9.97
CA LEU A 502 -13.86 1.54 10.68
C LEU A 502 -13.93 1.50 12.19
N SER A 503 -12.81 1.24 12.79
CA SER A 503 -12.16 2.12 13.72
C SER A 503 -10.67 2.14 13.38
N TRP A 504 -10.02 3.27 13.47
CA TRP A 504 -8.59 3.44 13.23
C TRP A 504 -7.71 2.52 14.12
N ASP A 505 -8.26 2.04 15.22
CA ASP A 505 -7.56 1.22 16.22
C ASP A 505 -7.99 -0.25 16.25
N ASP A 506 -9.22 -0.54 15.80
CA ASP A 506 -9.76 -1.89 15.75
C ASP A 506 -10.66 -1.99 14.52
N ILE A 507 -10.19 -2.63 13.49
CA ILE A 507 -11.09 -3.07 12.45
C ILE A 507 -11.94 -4.18 13.04
N ALA A 508 -13.00 -3.73 13.69
CA ALA A 508 -14.00 -4.57 14.31
C ALA A 508 -14.82 -5.26 13.22
N GLY A 509 -14.19 -6.04 12.38
CA GLY A 509 -14.94 -6.51 11.27
C GLY A 509 -14.30 -7.61 10.48
N GLY A 510 -13.66 -8.54 11.04
CA GLY A 510 -13.19 -9.73 10.39
C GLY A 510 -13.41 -10.93 11.29
N ALA A 511 -13.28 -12.12 10.76
CA ALA A 511 -13.14 -13.28 11.60
C ALA A 511 -12.00 -13.02 12.60
N PRO A 512 -12.11 -13.45 13.87
CA PRO A 512 -11.08 -13.21 14.88
C PRO A 512 -9.69 -13.66 14.45
N GLU A 513 -9.60 -14.73 13.66
CA GLU A 513 -8.34 -15.24 13.10
C GLU A 513 -7.70 -14.28 12.09
N ALA A 514 -8.51 -13.61 11.26
CA ALA A 514 -8.02 -12.61 10.32
C ALA A 514 -7.43 -11.39 11.06
N GLN A 515 -8.11 -10.92 12.12
CA GLN A 515 -7.61 -9.85 12.98
C GLN A 515 -6.33 -10.25 13.72
N GLN A 516 -6.23 -11.50 14.20
CA GLN A 516 -5.02 -12.00 14.85
C GLN A 516 -3.84 -12.01 13.89
N LEU A 517 -4.05 -12.40 12.64
CA LEU A 517 -3.02 -12.39 11.61
C LEU A 517 -2.54 -10.96 11.29
N SER A 518 -3.47 -10.02 11.12
CA SER A 518 -3.14 -8.61 10.90
C SER A 518 -2.32 -8.05 12.06
N ARG A 519 -2.78 -8.25 13.30
CA ARG A 519 -2.03 -7.82 14.50
C ARG A 519 -0.65 -8.50 14.63
N LEU A 520 -0.53 -9.77 14.23
CA LEU A 520 0.77 -10.44 14.24
C LEU A 520 1.75 -9.79 13.26
N PHE A 521 1.29 -9.46 12.07
CA PHE A 521 2.09 -8.78 11.05
C PHE A 521 2.61 -7.42 11.55
N ASP A 522 1.74 -6.61 12.15
CA ASP A 522 2.11 -5.33 12.76
C ASP A 522 3.13 -5.51 13.90
N ARG A 523 2.88 -6.45 14.81
CA ARG A 523 3.77 -6.73 15.94
C ARG A 523 5.15 -7.25 15.53
N VAL A 524 5.25 -8.00 14.44
CA VAL A 524 6.55 -8.43 13.86
C VAL A 524 7.28 -7.21 13.32
N SER A 525 6.60 -6.33 12.62
CA SER A 525 7.15 -5.08 12.11
C SER A 525 7.64 -4.16 13.24
N ASP A 526 6.83 -4.00 14.31
CA ASP A 526 7.21 -3.27 15.52
C ASP A 526 8.46 -3.87 16.17
N CYS A 527 8.50 -5.20 16.32
CA CYS A 527 9.65 -5.87 16.92
C CYS A 527 10.94 -5.60 16.14
N LEU A 528 10.88 -5.67 14.82
CA LEU A 528 12.06 -5.40 13.97
C LEU A 528 12.50 -3.94 14.08
N MET A 529 11.57 -3.00 13.96
CA MET A 529 11.88 -1.57 14.06
C MET A 529 12.41 -1.18 15.46
N ASP A 530 11.71 -1.60 16.52
CA ASP A 530 12.07 -1.24 17.90
C ASP A 530 13.43 -1.82 18.32
N ASN A 531 13.87 -2.89 17.67
CA ASN A 531 15.18 -3.50 17.92
C ASN A 531 16.23 -3.15 16.84
N GLY A 532 15.95 -2.19 15.97
CA GLY A 532 16.92 -1.71 14.98
C GLY A 532 17.31 -2.78 13.96
N TRP A 533 16.34 -3.52 13.42
CA TRP A 533 16.52 -4.42 12.30
C TRP A 533 15.94 -3.82 11.03
N GLU A 534 16.76 -3.64 10.00
CA GLU A 534 16.27 -3.26 8.68
C GLU A 534 15.65 -4.47 7.99
N PHE A 535 14.49 -4.28 7.33
CA PHE A 535 13.76 -5.34 6.65
C PHE A 535 13.02 -4.83 5.41
N SER A 536 12.66 -5.74 4.50
CA SER A 536 11.75 -5.51 3.38
C SER A 536 10.51 -6.39 3.52
N TYR A 537 9.39 -5.97 2.94
CA TYR A 537 8.27 -6.87 2.74
C TYR A 537 8.41 -7.61 1.41
N LEU A 538 7.92 -8.85 1.38
CA LEU A 538 8.02 -9.74 0.23
C LEU A 538 6.70 -10.50 0.04
N ASP A 539 6.08 -10.38 -1.13
CA ASP A 539 4.88 -11.13 -1.49
C ASP A 539 5.19 -12.53 -2.05
N SER A 540 4.16 -13.34 -2.26
CA SER A 540 4.27 -14.68 -2.86
C SER A 540 5.00 -14.63 -4.20
N ARG A 541 4.60 -13.72 -5.08
CA ARG A 541 5.18 -13.53 -6.40
C ARG A 541 6.67 -13.14 -6.31
N GLY A 542 7.04 -12.28 -5.36
CA GLY A 542 8.44 -11.90 -5.12
C GLY A 542 9.29 -13.10 -4.68
N VAL A 543 8.74 -14.01 -3.85
CA VAL A 543 9.40 -15.28 -3.51
C VAL A 543 9.58 -16.15 -4.76
N GLU A 544 8.53 -16.32 -5.55
CA GLU A 544 8.53 -17.17 -6.75
C GLU A 544 9.52 -16.70 -7.82
N GLU A 545 9.62 -15.39 -8.01
CA GLU A 545 10.50 -14.73 -8.99
C GLU A 545 11.95 -14.61 -8.52
N SER A 546 12.23 -14.82 -7.22
CA SER A 546 13.59 -14.74 -6.68
C SER A 546 14.43 -15.93 -7.10
N GLU A 547 15.74 -15.73 -7.15
CA GLU A 547 16.75 -16.77 -7.31
C GLU A 547 17.39 -17.11 -5.95
N VAL A 548 18.05 -18.26 -5.85
CA VAL A 548 18.77 -18.69 -4.63
C VAL A 548 20.25 -18.79 -4.93
N GLU A 549 21.08 -18.08 -4.15
CA GLU A 549 22.53 -18.03 -4.34
C GLU A 549 23.27 -18.04 -3.00
N GLY A 550 23.89 -19.15 -2.62
CA GLY A 550 24.76 -19.26 -1.44
C GLY A 550 24.06 -18.89 -0.13
N GLY A 551 22.82 -19.35 0.05
CA GLY A 551 22.00 -19.06 1.22
C GLY A 551 21.32 -17.70 1.21
N TRP A 552 21.29 -17.05 0.05
CA TRP A 552 20.56 -15.79 -0.16
C TRP A 552 19.37 -16.00 -1.09
N LEU A 553 18.26 -15.42 -0.74
CA LEU A 553 17.14 -15.19 -1.64
C LEU A 553 17.41 -13.87 -2.36
N VAL A 554 17.49 -13.89 -3.70
CA VAL A 554 17.94 -12.77 -4.53
C VAL A 554 16.84 -12.37 -5.50
N HIS A 555 16.49 -11.10 -5.52
CA HIS A 555 15.50 -10.53 -6.45
C HIS A 555 16.07 -9.24 -7.07
N GLY A 556 16.60 -9.31 -8.27
CA GLY A 556 17.34 -8.20 -8.85
C GLY A 556 18.55 -7.79 -7.98
N ASP A 557 18.56 -6.55 -7.51
CA ASP A 557 19.60 -6.02 -6.60
C ASP A 557 19.31 -6.29 -5.10
N LEU A 558 18.12 -6.78 -4.78
CA LEU A 558 17.69 -7.11 -3.41
C LEU A 558 18.19 -8.50 -3.02
N ARG A 559 18.54 -8.68 -1.74
CA ARG A 559 18.99 -9.98 -1.23
C ARG A 559 18.75 -10.14 0.25
N TRP A 560 18.23 -11.31 0.64
CA TRP A 560 17.90 -11.64 2.03
C TRP A 560 18.45 -13.02 2.39
N ASP A 561 18.99 -13.16 3.58
CA ASP A 561 19.43 -14.47 4.13
C ASP A 561 18.57 -14.92 5.31
N VAL A 562 17.56 -14.13 5.69
CA VAL A 562 16.49 -14.51 6.63
C VAL A 562 15.14 -14.21 6.01
N LEU A 563 14.25 -15.21 5.98
CA LEU A 563 12.85 -15.06 5.60
C LEU A 563 11.97 -15.31 6.82
N ILE A 564 11.10 -14.36 7.17
CA ILE A 564 10.14 -14.48 8.28
C ILE A 564 8.74 -14.70 7.70
N LEU A 565 8.06 -15.76 8.14
CA LEU A 565 6.67 -16.10 7.77
C LEU A 565 5.75 -15.82 8.97
N PRO A 566 5.13 -14.64 9.06
CA PRO A 566 4.21 -14.31 10.16
C PRO A 566 2.82 -14.93 9.91
N GLY A 567 2.50 -16.04 10.56
CA GLY A 567 1.21 -16.68 10.50
C GLY A 567 0.82 -17.23 9.12
N VAL A 568 1.78 -17.54 8.27
CA VAL A 568 1.54 -17.99 6.90
C VAL A 568 1.08 -19.46 6.90
N GLU A 569 -0.16 -19.69 6.46
CA GLU A 569 -0.74 -21.02 6.30
C GLU A 569 -0.88 -21.43 4.82
N THR A 570 -0.99 -20.45 3.92
CA THR A 570 -1.25 -20.69 2.50
C THR A 570 -0.09 -20.16 1.67
N LEU A 571 0.50 -21.03 0.86
CA LEU A 571 1.58 -20.75 -0.08
C LEU A 571 1.33 -21.47 -1.40
N SER A 572 1.74 -20.88 -2.51
CA SER A 572 1.82 -21.65 -3.76
C SER A 572 2.88 -22.74 -3.66
N GLN A 573 2.74 -23.81 -4.46
CA GLN A 573 3.77 -24.86 -4.52
C GLN A 573 5.12 -24.27 -4.98
N GLN A 574 5.12 -23.33 -5.91
CA GLN A 574 6.31 -22.67 -6.43
C GLN A 574 7.01 -21.84 -5.33
N ALA A 575 6.25 -21.06 -4.53
CA ALA A 575 6.81 -20.34 -3.40
C ALA A 575 7.41 -21.29 -2.35
N MET A 576 6.71 -22.40 -2.03
CA MET A 576 7.21 -23.40 -1.09
C MET A 576 8.50 -24.08 -1.58
N ASP A 577 8.58 -24.40 -2.87
CA ASP A 577 9.76 -24.99 -3.47
C ASP A 577 10.93 -24.02 -3.47
N ARG A 578 10.70 -22.73 -3.75
CA ARG A 578 11.72 -21.68 -3.65
C ARG A 578 12.22 -21.48 -2.22
N ILE A 579 11.32 -21.47 -1.24
CA ILE A 579 11.69 -21.44 0.19
C ILE A 579 12.52 -22.67 0.57
N ALA A 580 12.14 -23.82 0.06
CA ALA A 580 12.89 -25.05 0.32
C ALA A 580 14.31 -25.00 -0.25
N GLU A 581 14.46 -24.55 -1.50
CA GLU A 581 15.75 -24.32 -2.13
C GLU A 581 16.62 -23.37 -1.30
N PHE A 582 16.05 -22.23 -0.90
CA PHE A 582 16.71 -21.22 -0.06
C PHE A 582 17.24 -21.80 1.25
N VAL A 583 16.41 -22.57 1.97
CA VAL A 583 16.81 -23.21 3.24
C VAL A 583 17.90 -24.27 3.01
N LEU A 584 17.78 -25.09 1.97
CA LEU A 584 18.75 -26.13 1.63
C LEU A 584 20.11 -25.55 1.21
N ASP A 585 20.11 -24.35 0.63
CA ASP A 585 21.33 -23.64 0.22
C ASP A 585 21.99 -22.83 1.36
N GLY A 586 21.39 -22.83 2.57
CA GLY A 586 21.95 -22.21 3.78
C GLY A 586 21.21 -20.98 4.29
N GLY A 587 20.11 -20.58 3.65
CA GLY A 587 19.22 -19.55 4.12
C GLY A 587 18.48 -19.93 5.41
N ARG A 588 17.94 -18.96 6.12
CA ARG A 588 17.27 -19.13 7.41
C ARG A 588 15.81 -18.78 7.32
N LEU A 589 14.95 -19.72 7.73
CA LEU A 589 13.51 -19.56 7.75
C LEU A 589 13.03 -19.42 9.19
N VAL A 590 12.28 -18.32 9.47
CA VAL A 590 11.63 -18.09 10.76
C VAL A 590 10.13 -18.15 10.56
N VAL A 591 9.46 -19.10 11.21
CA VAL A 591 8.02 -19.32 11.10
C VAL A 591 7.35 -18.98 12.43
N LEU A 592 6.37 -18.10 12.38
CA LEU A 592 5.71 -17.57 13.58
C LEU A 592 4.23 -17.94 13.60
N ASN A 593 3.76 -18.46 14.73
CA ASN A 593 2.39 -18.84 15.08
C ASN A 593 1.79 -19.99 14.28
N ALA A 594 1.86 -19.97 12.95
CA ALA A 594 1.24 -21.00 12.11
C ALA A 594 2.25 -21.60 11.12
N LEU A 595 2.03 -22.85 10.74
CA LEU A 595 2.83 -23.55 9.75
C LEU A 595 2.13 -23.55 8.39
N PRO A 596 2.88 -23.45 7.28
CA PRO A 596 2.34 -23.65 5.94
C PRO A 596 1.66 -25.03 5.80
N LYS A 597 0.44 -25.05 5.33
CA LYS A 597 -0.37 -26.26 5.21
C LYS A 597 -1.29 -26.30 3.99
N ASN A 598 -1.53 -25.17 3.34
CA ASN A 598 -2.46 -25.06 2.22
C ASN A 598 -1.74 -24.59 0.96
N SER A 599 -2.24 -25.04 -0.20
CA SER A 599 -1.90 -24.48 -1.51
C SER A 599 -3.15 -23.89 -2.18
N PRO A 600 -3.02 -23.10 -3.28
CA PRO A 600 -4.16 -22.62 -4.05
C PRO A 600 -5.15 -23.69 -4.50
N ASP A 601 -4.67 -24.92 -4.68
CA ASP A 601 -5.45 -26.03 -5.22
C ASP A 601 -5.97 -26.98 -4.14
N GLU A 602 -5.25 -27.10 -3.00
CA GLU A 602 -5.55 -28.11 -1.97
C GLU A 602 -5.55 -27.48 -0.56
N PHE A 603 -6.61 -27.72 0.21
CA PHE A 603 -6.81 -27.26 1.58
C PHE A 603 -7.26 -28.43 2.49
N PRO A 604 -6.34 -29.03 3.26
CA PRO A 604 -4.89 -28.85 3.27
C PRO A 604 -4.17 -29.53 2.09
N SER A 605 -2.94 -29.08 1.78
CA SER A 605 -2.09 -29.66 0.75
C SER A 605 -1.07 -30.63 1.35
N ALA A 606 -1.18 -31.88 0.94
CA ALA A 606 -0.21 -32.91 1.35
C ALA A 606 1.21 -32.56 0.83
N GLY A 607 1.33 -31.90 -0.31
CA GLY A 607 2.58 -31.44 -0.89
C GLY A 607 3.29 -30.41 0.00
N ILE A 608 2.58 -29.35 0.38
CA ILE A 608 3.10 -28.27 1.26
C ILE A 608 3.52 -28.85 2.61
N VAL A 609 2.65 -29.63 3.25
CA VAL A 609 2.91 -30.21 4.59
C VAL A 609 4.16 -31.11 4.55
N ARG A 610 4.24 -32.00 3.57
CA ARG A 610 5.42 -32.88 3.42
C ARG A 610 6.69 -32.08 3.23
N ARG A 611 6.69 -31.11 2.29
CA ARG A 611 7.86 -30.30 1.97
C ARG A 611 8.34 -29.48 3.17
N PHE A 612 7.41 -28.90 3.92
CA PHE A 612 7.74 -28.16 5.13
C PHE A 612 8.35 -29.09 6.23
N ASN A 613 7.77 -30.27 6.44
CA ASN A 613 8.26 -31.24 7.43
C ASN A 613 9.67 -31.75 7.10
N GLU A 614 10.00 -31.94 5.82
CA GLU A 614 11.35 -32.28 5.35
C GLU A 614 12.36 -31.19 5.77
N LEU A 615 12.00 -29.91 5.62
CA LEU A 615 12.85 -28.78 6.02
C LEU A 615 13.00 -28.69 7.55
N ALA A 616 11.89 -28.79 8.29
CA ALA A 616 11.88 -28.73 9.74
C ALA A 616 12.66 -29.88 10.38
N GLY A 617 12.76 -31.04 9.70
CA GLY A 617 13.56 -32.18 10.10
C GLY A 617 15.10 -31.97 9.99
N GLY A 618 15.55 -30.80 9.55
CA GLY A 618 16.95 -30.42 9.55
C GLY A 618 17.75 -30.81 8.29
N ALA A 619 17.12 -30.68 7.13
CA ALA A 619 17.71 -31.02 5.84
C ALA A 619 18.74 -29.99 5.29
N GLY A 620 18.93 -28.84 5.94
CA GLY A 620 19.84 -27.79 5.47
C GLY A 620 21.29 -27.90 6.01
N PRO A 621 22.27 -27.21 5.40
CA PRO A 621 23.68 -27.22 5.82
C PRO A 621 23.92 -26.43 7.12
N VAL A 622 23.04 -25.45 7.41
CA VAL A 622 23.04 -24.67 8.66
C VAL A 622 22.00 -25.26 9.60
N ARG A 623 22.38 -25.54 10.83
CA ARG A 623 21.45 -26.13 11.81
C ARG A 623 21.39 -25.32 13.09
N PRO A 624 20.16 -24.96 13.55
CA PRO A 624 18.89 -25.09 12.82
C PRO A 624 18.79 -24.10 11.65
N ALA A 625 18.22 -24.53 10.51
CA ALA A 625 17.94 -23.67 9.36
C ALA A 625 16.47 -23.15 9.39
N VAL A 626 15.60 -23.88 10.08
CA VAL A 626 14.18 -23.51 10.30
C VAL A 626 13.98 -23.30 11.80
N TYR A 627 13.42 -22.15 12.13
CA TYR A 627 13.07 -21.75 13.50
C TYR A 627 11.57 -21.57 13.57
N TYR A 628 10.89 -22.36 14.41
CA TYR A 628 9.45 -22.27 14.60
C TYR A 628 9.14 -21.79 16.02
N GLU A 629 8.39 -20.68 16.08
CA GLU A 629 7.85 -20.13 17.32
C GLU A 629 6.33 -20.21 17.27
N PRO A 630 5.68 -21.16 17.99
CA PRO A 630 4.24 -21.37 17.93
C PRO A 630 3.43 -20.22 18.53
N GLN A 631 4.06 -19.39 19.35
CA GLN A 631 3.47 -18.20 19.92
C GLN A 631 4.48 -17.08 19.86
N PHE A 632 4.22 -16.09 19.00
CA PHE A 632 5.12 -14.97 18.79
C PHE A 632 5.35 -14.14 20.06
N GLU A 633 6.63 -14.02 20.42
CA GLU A 633 7.13 -13.13 21.48
C GLU A 633 8.26 -12.25 20.93
N PRO A 634 8.14 -10.90 20.98
CA PRO A 634 9.13 -9.99 20.44
C PRO A 634 10.54 -10.22 20.97
N GLY A 635 10.70 -10.49 22.27
CA GLY A 635 12.00 -10.75 22.88
C GLY A 635 12.68 -11.99 22.34
N ARG A 636 11.93 -13.06 22.04
CA ARG A 636 12.47 -14.29 21.46
C ARG A 636 12.91 -14.08 20.03
N LEU A 637 12.10 -13.39 19.20
CA LEU A 637 12.49 -13.08 17.83
C LEU A 637 13.77 -12.24 17.80
N ASN A 638 13.86 -11.19 18.64
CA ASN A 638 15.06 -10.36 18.68
C ASN A 638 16.31 -11.20 19.11
N THR A 639 16.19 -12.01 20.15
CA THR A 639 17.31 -12.88 20.60
C THR A 639 17.74 -13.86 19.51
N LEU A 640 16.78 -14.45 18.77
CA LEU A 640 17.08 -15.31 17.64
C LEU A 640 17.87 -14.56 16.57
N LEU A 641 17.39 -13.38 16.16
CA LEU A 641 18.06 -12.59 15.13
C LEU A 641 19.46 -12.16 15.54
N GLU A 642 19.67 -11.78 16.81
CA GLU A 642 21.02 -11.51 17.34
C GLU A 642 21.96 -12.72 17.31
N GLY A 643 21.42 -13.93 17.43
CA GLY A 643 22.19 -15.17 17.33
C GLY A 643 22.59 -15.56 15.90
N ILE A 644 21.83 -15.10 14.90
CA ILE A 644 22.02 -15.54 13.50
C ILE A 644 22.47 -14.43 12.54
N LEU A 645 22.35 -13.17 12.93
CA LEU A 645 22.71 -12.02 12.09
C LEU A 645 23.75 -11.13 12.77
N THR A 646 24.65 -10.57 11.97
CA THR A 646 25.51 -9.47 12.38
C THR A 646 24.82 -8.16 12.06
N ARG A 647 24.77 -7.25 13.03
CA ARG A 647 24.17 -5.92 12.86
C ARG A 647 25.02 -5.03 11.97
N ASP A 648 24.37 -4.25 11.11
CA ASP A 648 25.02 -3.21 10.30
C ASP A 648 25.46 -2.02 11.16
N ILE A 649 24.61 -1.65 12.12
CA ILE A 649 24.87 -0.67 13.16
C ILE A 649 24.71 -1.35 14.51
N VAL A 650 25.68 -1.16 15.40
CA VAL A 650 25.59 -1.61 16.79
C VAL A 650 25.30 -0.39 17.68
N PHE A 651 24.15 -0.38 18.28
CA PHE A 651 23.74 0.59 19.29
C PHE A 651 22.82 -0.11 20.27
N ALA A 652 22.59 0.50 21.44
CA ALA A 652 21.58 -0.02 22.34
C ALA A 652 20.20 0.19 21.69
N PRO A 653 19.52 -0.86 21.21
CA PRO A 653 18.25 -0.72 20.55
C PRO A 653 17.21 -0.16 21.52
N HIS A 654 16.50 0.85 21.08
CA HIS A 654 15.31 1.36 21.74
C HIS A 654 14.44 2.05 20.70
N ARG A 655 13.14 2.06 20.91
CA ARG A 655 12.17 2.57 19.94
C ARG A 655 12.26 4.06 19.61
N ASP A 656 13.13 4.79 20.31
CA ASP A 656 13.34 6.23 20.15
C ASP A 656 14.38 6.59 19.07
N ILE A 657 15.19 5.62 18.62
CA ILE A 657 16.18 5.80 17.55
C ILE A 657 15.86 4.82 16.42
N LEU A 658 15.57 5.38 15.26
CA LEU A 658 15.28 4.60 14.07
C LEU A 658 16.35 4.85 13.01
N TYR A 659 16.53 3.90 12.10
CA TYR A 659 17.41 4.09 10.96
C TYR A 659 16.91 3.38 9.69
N ALA A 660 17.40 3.85 8.55
CA ALA A 660 17.33 3.15 7.28
C ALA A 660 18.74 2.93 6.74
N HIS A 661 18.98 1.78 6.10
CA HIS A 661 20.22 1.44 5.45
C HIS A 661 20.01 1.23 3.95
N LYS A 662 20.72 2.00 3.13
CA LYS A 662 20.74 1.82 1.68
C LYS A 662 22.16 1.65 1.15
N ARG A 663 22.29 0.89 0.06
CA ARG A 663 23.55 0.77 -0.68
C ARG A 663 23.45 1.59 -1.96
N ILE A 664 24.33 2.58 -2.10
CA ILE A 664 24.29 3.57 -3.19
C ILE A 664 25.69 3.60 -3.86
N GLY A 665 25.74 3.23 -5.14
CA GLY A 665 27.02 3.14 -5.85
C GLY A 665 28.04 2.24 -5.14
N GLY A 666 27.59 1.12 -4.57
CA GLY A 666 28.40 0.17 -3.82
C GLY A 666 28.84 0.63 -2.43
N ARG A 667 28.28 1.72 -1.90
CA ARG A 667 28.60 2.27 -0.56
C ARG A 667 27.39 2.24 0.35
N ASP A 668 27.65 1.95 1.62
CA ASP A 668 26.62 1.97 2.65
C ASP A 668 26.32 3.40 3.09
N VAL A 669 25.04 3.74 3.12
CA VAL A 669 24.50 5.02 3.57
C VAL A 669 23.42 4.73 4.59
N TYR A 670 23.54 5.33 5.77
CA TYR A 670 22.60 5.18 6.86
C TYR A 670 21.94 6.52 7.14
N PHE A 671 20.65 6.53 7.32
CA PHE A 671 19.90 7.67 7.84
C PHE A 671 19.40 7.30 9.22
N VAL A 672 19.94 7.95 10.26
CA VAL A 672 19.64 7.70 11.68
C VAL A 672 18.82 8.85 12.21
N THR A 673 17.72 8.59 12.89
CA THR A 673 16.82 9.62 13.41
C THR A 673 16.49 9.44 14.88
N ASN A 674 16.37 10.55 15.60
CA ASN A 674 15.68 10.61 16.89
C ASN A 674 14.17 10.73 16.62
N ASP A 675 13.41 9.74 17.07
CA ASP A 675 11.96 9.63 16.82
C ASP A 675 11.11 10.20 17.96
N THR A 676 11.70 11.07 18.79
CA THR A 676 11.04 11.66 19.96
C THR A 676 11.12 13.19 20.01
N ASP A 677 10.30 13.76 20.87
CA ASP A 677 10.22 15.20 21.18
C ASP A 677 11.29 15.71 22.16
N ARG A 678 12.27 14.87 22.52
CA ARG A 678 13.38 15.20 23.41
C ARG A 678 14.73 14.85 22.80
N ALA A 679 15.79 15.51 23.26
CA ALA A 679 17.14 15.18 22.80
C ALA A 679 17.55 13.78 23.26
N GLN A 680 18.22 13.03 22.37
CA GLN A 680 18.72 11.69 22.63
C GLN A 680 20.23 11.63 22.35
N SER A 681 21.00 11.08 23.28
CA SER A 681 22.40 10.74 23.02
C SER A 681 22.50 9.25 22.74
N VAL A 682 23.05 8.90 21.59
CA VAL A 682 23.20 7.51 21.16
C VAL A 682 24.64 7.22 20.78
N LYS A 683 25.18 6.13 21.33
CA LYS A 683 26.49 5.61 20.90
C LYS A 683 26.29 4.66 19.74
N LEU A 684 26.78 5.04 18.58
CA LEU A 684 26.75 4.23 17.36
C LEU A 684 28.11 3.60 17.09
N SER A 685 28.09 2.35 16.63
CA SER A 685 29.27 1.66 16.13
C SER A 685 28.95 0.96 14.80
N PHE A 686 29.86 1.10 13.83
CA PHE A 686 29.71 0.56 12.47
C PHE A 686 30.76 -0.53 12.25
N PRO A 687 30.39 -1.81 12.42
CA PRO A 687 31.33 -2.91 12.32
C PRO A 687 32.06 -2.96 10.97
N GLY A 688 33.38 -3.14 11.01
CA GLY A 688 34.21 -3.23 9.81
C GLY A 688 34.38 -1.92 9.01
N ALA A 689 33.82 -0.81 9.46
CA ALA A 689 34.03 0.48 8.81
C ALA A 689 35.41 1.05 9.17
N ARG A 690 36.15 1.52 8.17
CA ARG A 690 37.47 2.17 8.38
C ARG A 690 37.38 3.69 8.31
N LYS A 691 36.49 4.22 7.46
CA LYS A 691 36.29 5.65 7.30
C LYS A 691 34.81 5.94 7.12
N LEU A 692 34.29 6.82 7.95
CA LEU A 692 32.92 7.31 7.91
C LEU A 692 32.90 8.82 7.81
N GLU A 693 31.81 9.34 7.25
CA GLU A 693 31.44 10.75 7.27
C GLU A 693 30.05 10.93 7.84
N SER A 694 29.88 11.92 8.68
CA SER A 694 28.58 12.44 9.09
C SER A 694 28.17 13.57 8.14
N TRP A 695 26.92 13.55 7.73
CA TRP A 695 26.32 14.51 6.82
C TRP A 695 25.08 15.07 7.51
N ASN A 696 25.13 16.31 7.98
CA ASN A 696 24.05 16.93 8.74
C ASN A 696 23.01 17.55 7.81
N PRO A 697 21.79 17.00 7.69
CA PRO A 697 20.80 17.54 6.77
C PRO A 697 20.17 18.85 7.23
N GLN A 698 20.37 19.27 8.50
CA GLN A 698 19.86 20.54 9.00
C GLN A 698 20.58 21.74 8.36
N ASN A 699 21.91 21.62 8.18
CA ASN A 699 22.75 22.76 7.77
C ASN A 699 23.69 22.44 6.59
N GLY A 700 23.68 21.20 6.07
CA GLY A 700 24.55 20.80 4.95
C GLY A 700 26.01 20.57 5.33
N GLU A 701 26.38 20.57 6.61
CA GLU A 701 27.74 20.29 7.07
C GLU A 701 28.12 18.82 6.88
N VAL A 702 29.37 18.61 6.49
CA VAL A 702 29.95 17.26 6.30
C VAL A 702 31.28 17.19 7.04
N GLY A 703 31.40 16.22 7.92
CA GLY A 703 32.60 16.00 8.74
C GLY A 703 33.01 14.53 8.84
N PRO A 704 34.24 14.26 9.31
CA PRO A 704 34.65 12.90 9.61
C PRO A 704 33.88 12.35 10.80
N LEU A 705 33.60 11.04 10.79
CA LEU A 705 32.99 10.33 11.91
C LEU A 705 33.86 9.12 12.28
N ALA A 706 34.10 8.91 13.56
CA ALA A 706 34.77 7.70 14.02
C ALA A 706 33.85 6.47 13.90
N ALA A 707 34.44 5.28 13.72
CA ALA A 707 33.68 4.03 13.60
C ALA A 707 32.85 3.70 14.85
N SER A 708 33.21 4.25 16.01
CA SER A 708 32.38 4.31 17.21
C SER A 708 32.31 5.74 17.68
N SER A 709 31.12 6.31 17.74
CA SER A 709 30.87 7.72 18.07
C SER A 709 29.62 7.85 18.90
N GLU A 710 29.62 8.84 19.79
CA GLU A 710 28.44 9.28 20.48
C GLU A 710 27.86 10.50 19.70
N LEU A 711 26.60 10.39 19.34
CA LEU A 711 25.85 11.44 18.65
C LEU A 711 24.72 11.93 19.53
N THR A 712 24.59 13.24 19.68
CA THR A 712 23.41 13.85 20.30
C THR A 712 22.50 14.37 19.21
N LEU A 713 21.31 13.80 19.09
CA LEU A 713 20.28 14.21 18.15
C LEU A 713 19.20 15.00 18.89
N ARG A 714 18.91 16.20 18.41
CA ARG A 714 17.80 17.01 18.92
C ARG A 714 16.45 16.34 18.64
N PRO A 715 15.34 16.82 19.22
CA PRO A 715 14.02 16.28 18.90
C PRO A 715 13.77 16.17 17.40
N TYR A 716 13.33 15.00 16.94
CA TYR A 716 13.02 14.69 15.53
C TYR A 716 14.16 15.06 14.55
N GLU A 717 15.41 15.06 15.01
CA GLU A 717 16.57 15.32 14.17
C GLU A 717 17.10 14.03 13.55
N GLY A 718 17.53 14.13 12.28
CA GLY A 718 18.19 13.05 11.56
C GLY A 718 19.65 13.39 11.23
N MET A 719 20.46 12.36 11.08
CA MET A 719 21.85 12.40 10.65
C MET A 719 22.08 11.34 9.58
N ILE A 720 22.78 11.69 8.50
CA ILE A 720 23.22 10.71 7.52
C ILE A 720 24.65 10.31 7.85
N VAL A 721 24.91 9.00 7.83
CA VAL A 721 26.25 8.44 7.95
C VAL A 721 26.58 7.70 6.68
N ARG A 722 27.72 8.04 6.07
CA ARG A 722 28.19 7.42 4.84
C ARG A 722 29.51 6.69 5.06
N ARG A 723 29.58 5.44 4.63
CA ARG A 723 30.81 4.66 4.64
C ARG A 723 31.64 5.03 3.40
N ILE A 724 32.90 5.40 3.61
CA ILE A 724 33.81 5.79 2.53
C ILE A 724 34.69 4.62 2.09
N LYS A 725 35.16 3.82 3.06
CA LYS A 725 35.95 2.58 2.86
C LYS A 725 35.68 1.59 3.99
#